data_d46247df0272a23bbc6b8aa6f4a1926c
#
_entry.id   d46247df0272a23bbc6b8aa6f4a1926c
#
_cell.length_a   1.000
_cell.length_b   1.000
_cell.length_c   1.000
_cell.angle_alpha   90.00
_cell.angle_beta   90.00
_cell.angle_gamma   90.00
#
_symmetry.space_group_name_H-M   'P 1'
#
loop_
_entity.id
_entity.type
_entity.pdbx_description
1 polymer ?
#
loop_
_entity_poly.entity_id
_entity_poly.type
_entity_poly.pdbx_seq_one_letter_code
_entity_poly.pdbx_strand_id
1 'polypeptide(L)'
;MNKYLASGLCLLALHNHAQALTLPASPVTASAVDDERVDLKTPTTAGSRLNLTALQTPGSVESQTGAQIRERGDASVQDAISRATGISRTGSPGDGGTSLSARGFTGQGSVMQLYDGNRMYMGMGTSTFPVDTWSVERVDVLRGPASVLYGEGATGAVINTVPKKPFEGEIENHIRLGYGAYDRQQEALDSGGSLTDTLSYRLNVNRLRSNGFIDRGDSSSDFVSGALRWQAADNLSFTLASDYGDQRPQNYFGTPLINGQLHKGLRDKNYNVSNDTQHYNDQWTRLTSEWQINDSVSATNELFYLKNQRRWQNAENYNFTDGQLTRSGNFGIKHNQEQVGDRQTFTFKHTLFGLDSQTVAGVEYNRIRFRLASNSPFGDTFTGGQPIDIHHPAPGQFASNDPFKPLFATTTKTVAGFAENRLQLTDQLSLITGIRRDYAQVERDDLRNGSRTGKTLTGNNWKAGLVYAITPDTSVYGQYSTSTDGVGGLISLSPSQQQFDLSTAKQTEIGIKQAFWDQRGEWTLAAYHIVKKKLLTDVPGDPELKQQVGQQSSRGLEASLDLQLPNAWQLQANAAWVHAQYDDLKQDVGGVQVSRDGNRPVDVPRRTANLWLSKAVTDDIRAGAGVRYVDARYADMANQNELPSYTVVDANVSWKALRNTTLGLQLNNLFDRTYAVSQYNDGQQWILGEPRSFFVTADYTF
;
A
#
# COMPACT_ATOMS: atom_id res chain seq x y z
N MET A 1 40.45 11.94 9.89
CA MET A 1 40.29 13.05 10.83
C MET A 1 38.82 13.10 11.24
N ASN A 2 38.58 12.71 12.48
CA ASN A 2 37.25 12.60 13.08
C ASN A 2 36.66 13.98 13.38
N LYS A 3 35.38 14.21 13.01
CA LYS A 3 34.56 15.22 13.70
C LYS A 3 33.19 14.63 13.99
N TYR A 4 33.00 14.29 15.25
CA TYR A 4 31.71 14.01 15.87
C TYR A 4 30.97 15.33 16.05
N LEU A 5 29.72 15.41 15.64
CA LEU A 5 28.79 16.47 16.01
C LEU A 5 27.92 15.93 17.17
N ALA A 6 28.18 16.46 18.34
CA ALA A 6 27.34 16.29 19.52
C ALA A 6 26.17 17.28 19.45
N SER A 7 24.95 16.76 19.52
CA SER A 7 23.72 17.56 19.63
C SER A 7 23.54 17.98 21.09
N GLY A 8 23.70 19.27 21.36
CA GLY A 8 23.47 19.86 22.69
C GLY A 8 21.97 20.07 22.95
N LEU A 9 21.46 19.51 24.04
CA LEU A 9 20.17 19.84 24.64
C LEU A 9 20.25 21.20 25.31
N CYS A 10 19.47 22.20 24.88
CA CYS A 10 19.21 23.41 25.66
C CYS A 10 17.94 23.20 26.50
N LEU A 11 18.11 23.05 27.80
CA LEU A 11 17.05 23.13 28.80
C LEU A 11 16.80 24.60 29.16
N LEU A 12 15.63 25.13 28.87
CA LEU A 12 15.11 26.38 29.45
C LEU A 12 14.01 26.01 30.46
N ALA A 13 14.27 26.24 31.71
CA ALA A 13 13.33 26.11 32.80
C ALA A 13 12.46 27.37 32.90
N LEU A 14 11.15 27.23 32.72
CA LEU A 14 10.16 28.25 33.08
C LEU A 14 9.19 27.64 34.09
N HIS A 15 9.24 28.15 35.32
CA HIS A 15 8.28 27.86 36.38
C HIS A 15 7.05 28.76 36.21
N ASN A 16 5.88 28.18 36.03
CA ASN A 16 4.63 28.86 36.34
C ASN A 16 3.60 27.83 36.84
N HIS A 17 2.98 28.16 37.97
CA HIS A 17 1.93 27.39 38.62
C HIS A 17 0.63 27.52 37.84
N ALA A 18 0.07 26.39 37.36
CA ALA A 18 -1.30 26.31 36.93
C ALA A 18 -1.98 25.08 37.56
N GLN A 19 -3.20 25.29 38.03
CA GLN A 19 -4.01 24.23 38.67
C GLN A 19 -4.38 23.14 37.70
N ALA A 20 -4.21 21.89 38.13
CA ALA A 20 -4.46 20.69 37.35
C ALA A 20 -5.95 20.44 37.18
N LEU A 21 -6.43 20.42 35.94
CA LEU A 21 -7.62 19.67 35.53
C LEU A 21 -7.15 18.27 35.12
N THR A 22 -7.36 17.30 35.97
CA THR A 22 -7.09 15.89 35.68
C THR A 22 -8.14 15.37 34.70
N LEU A 23 -7.77 15.31 33.43
CA LEU A 23 -8.44 14.42 32.47
C LEU A 23 -7.80 13.03 32.60
N PRO A 24 -8.58 11.94 32.64
CA PRO A 24 -8.01 10.62 32.72
C PRO A 24 -7.12 10.34 31.52
N ALA A 25 -5.91 9.83 31.78
CA ALA A 25 -5.08 9.24 30.75
C ALA A 25 -5.91 8.13 30.11
N SER A 26 -6.17 8.24 28.80
CA SER A 26 -6.72 7.09 28.06
C SER A 26 -5.57 6.09 27.92
N PRO A 27 -5.62 4.96 28.66
CA PRO A 27 -4.71 3.88 28.34
C PRO A 27 -5.07 3.41 26.94
N VAL A 28 -4.08 3.36 26.04
CA VAL A 28 -4.19 2.56 24.83
C VAL A 28 -4.06 1.11 25.32
N THR A 29 -5.12 0.57 25.87
CA THR A 29 -5.26 -0.86 26.08
C THR A 29 -5.56 -1.43 24.69
N ALA A 30 -4.55 -2.00 24.04
CA ALA A 30 -4.78 -2.95 22.99
C ALA A 30 -5.49 -4.13 23.66
N SER A 31 -6.79 -4.23 23.49
CA SER A 31 -7.53 -5.40 23.93
C SER A 31 -7.23 -6.55 22.98
N ALA A 32 -6.99 -7.71 23.54
CA ALA A 32 -6.75 -8.97 22.84
C ALA A 32 -8.05 -9.57 22.27
N VAL A 33 -8.86 -8.79 21.59
CA VAL A 33 -10.10 -9.30 21.01
C VAL A 33 -10.13 -8.99 19.53
N ASP A 34 -10.20 -10.05 18.73
CA ASP A 34 -10.39 -10.07 17.28
C ASP A 34 -11.66 -9.33 16.78
N ASP A 35 -12.38 -8.61 17.63
CA ASP A 35 -13.70 -8.04 17.38
C ASP A 35 -13.74 -6.50 17.47
N GLU A 36 -12.60 -5.83 17.62
CA GLU A 36 -12.60 -4.37 17.62
C GLU A 36 -12.84 -3.84 16.22
N ARG A 37 -14.07 -3.47 15.98
CA ARG A 37 -14.47 -2.69 14.82
C ARG A 37 -13.80 -1.32 14.89
N VAL A 38 -13.00 -0.99 13.89
CA VAL A 38 -12.55 0.38 13.67
C VAL A 38 -13.71 1.15 13.05
N ASP A 39 -14.27 2.07 13.78
CA ASP A 39 -15.39 2.92 13.38
C ASP A 39 -14.95 4.38 13.13
N LEU A 40 -15.92 5.24 12.74
CA LEU A 40 -15.64 6.65 12.50
C LEU A 40 -15.18 7.43 13.74
N LYS A 41 -15.34 6.87 14.95
CA LYS A 41 -14.90 7.45 16.23
C LYS A 41 -13.56 6.89 16.71
N THR A 42 -13.04 5.87 16.06
CA THR A 42 -11.72 5.31 16.39
C THR A 42 -10.62 6.24 15.85
N PRO A 43 -9.63 6.61 16.68
CA PRO A 43 -8.48 7.37 16.21
C PRO A 43 -7.67 6.62 15.16
N THR A 44 -7.24 7.32 14.11
CA THR A 44 -6.40 6.77 13.05
C THR A 44 -5.20 7.67 12.78
N THR A 45 -4.06 7.06 12.50
CA THR A 45 -2.83 7.77 12.14
C THR A 45 -2.71 8.03 10.64
N ALA A 46 -3.58 7.47 9.80
CA ALA A 46 -3.47 7.58 8.35
C ALA A 46 -3.81 9.00 7.85
N GLY A 47 -4.84 9.65 8.40
CA GLY A 47 -5.32 10.95 7.94
C GLY A 47 -4.72 12.17 8.65
N SER A 48 -4.10 11.96 9.81
CA SER A 48 -3.52 13.01 10.65
C SER A 48 -2.52 12.43 11.64
N ARG A 49 -1.51 13.20 12.00
CA ARG A 49 -0.57 12.87 13.10
C ARG A 49 -1.06 13.35 14.46
N LEU A 50 -2.23 13.99 14.52
CA LEU A 50 -2.85 14.54 15.73
C LEU A 50 -3.72 13.53 16.49
N ASN A 51 -3.69 12.25 16.10
CA ASN A 51 -4.52 11.18 16.67
C ASN A 51 -6.03 11.52 16.60
N LEU A 52 -6.46 12.05 15.47
CA LEU A 52 -7.87 12.40 15.21
C LEU A 52 -8.66 11.15 14.83
N THR A 53 -9.93 11.14 15.20
CA THR A 53 -10.89 10.17 14.67
C THR A 53 -11.19 10.45 13.20
N ALA A 54 -11.77 9.49 12.49
CA ALA A 54 -12.20 9.70 11.11
C ALA A 54 -13.23 10.85 11.02
N LEU A 55 -14.15 11.00 12.00
CA LEU A 55 -15.10 12.12 12.10
C LEU A 55 -14.41 13.49 12.23
N GLN A 56 -13.28 13.55 12.90
CA GLN A 56 -12.50 14.78 13.14
C GLN A 56 -11.50 15.09 12.03
N THR A 57 -11.31 14.19 11.08
CA THR A 57 -10.31 14.34 10.01
C THR A 57 -10.96 14.92 8.76
N PRO A 58 -10.44 16.05 8.20
CA PRO A 58 -10.93 16.59 6.95
C PRO A 58 -10.35 15.82 5.76
N GLY A 59 -10.86 14.63 5.48
CA GLY A 59 -10.40 13.78 4.40
C GLY A 59 -11.05 12.40 4.42
N SER A 60 -10.95 11.68 3.33
CA SER A 60 -11.50 10.33 3.17
C SER A 60 -10.55 9.31 3.78
N VAL A 61 -10.84 8.87 5.00
CA VAL A 61 -10.09 7.83 5.73
C VAL A 61 -10.98 6.61 5.92
N GLU A 62 -10.40 5.43 5.74
CA GLU A 62 -11.05 4.13 5.89
C GLU A 62 -10.05 3.16 6.54
N SER A 63 -10.51 2.30 7.44
CA SER A 63 -9.71 1.26 8.07
C SER A 63 -10.41 -0.09 7.93
N GLN A 64 -9.64 -1.14 7.67
CA GLN A 64 -10.09 -2.52 7.61
C GLN A 64 -9.34 -3.32 8.65
N THR A 65 -10.04 -3.96 9.58
CA THR A 65 -9.39 -4.77 10.64
C THR A 65 -8.84 -6.08 10.10
N GLY A 66 -7.83 -6.64 10.77
CA GLY A 66 -7.31 -7.96 10.45
C GLY A 66 -8.38 -9.05 10.59
N ALA A 67 -9.32 -8.90 11.56
CA ALA A 67 -10.46 -9.80 11.71
C ALA A 67 -11.37 -9.79 10.47
N GLN A 68 -11.75 -8.60 9.96
CA GLN A 68 -12.54 -8.47 8.73
C GLN A 68 -11.83 -9.06 7.51
N ILE A 69 -10.51 -8.82 7.40
CA ILE A 69 -9.67 -9.35 6.31
C ILE A 69 -9.66 -10.87 6.34
N ARG A 70 -9.48 -11.48 7.52
CA ARG A 70 -9.46 -12.93 7.70
C ARG A 70 -10.86 -13.55 7.55
N GLU A 71 -11.92 -12.88 8.05
CA GLU A 71 -13.30 -13.32 7.87
C GLU A 71 -13.63 -13.43 6.37
N ARG A 72 -13.32 -12.41 5.57
CA ARG A 72 -13.58 -12.41 4.14
C ARG A 72 -12.72 -13.41 3.36
N GLY A 73 -11.65 -13.93 3.97
CA GLY A 73 -10.73 -14.86 3.32
C GLY A 73 -9.81 -14.18 2.28
N ASP A 74 -9.50 -12.90 2.48
CA ASP A 74 -8.57 -12.19 1.63
C ASP A 74 -7.20 -12.88 1.67
N ALA A 75 -6.74 -13.36 0.52
CA ALA A 75 -5.57 -14.23 0.42
C ALA A 75 -4.26 -13.47 0.64
N SER A 76 -4.27 -12.17 0.39
CA SER A 76 -3.11 -11.28 0.53
C SER A 76 -3.53 -9.90 1.01
N VAL A 77 -2.57 -9.13 1.49
CA VAL A 77 -2.77 -7.71 1.84
C VAL A 77 -3.29 -6.92 0.64
N GLN A 78 -2.82 -7.20 -0.58
CA GLN A 78 -3.31 -6.53 -1.80
C GLN A 78 -4.77 -6.88 -2.12
N ASP A 79 -5.22 -8.11 -1.82
CA ASP A 79 -6.64 -8.46 -1.95
C ASP A 79 -7.50 -7.67 -0.97
N ALA A 80 -7.07 -7.59 0.29
CA ALA A 80 -7.74 -6.79 1.33
C ALA A 80 -7.84 -5.30 0.92
N ILE A 81 -6.73 -4.70 0.50
CA ILE A 81 -6.67 -3.31 0.05
C ILE A 81 -7.61 -3.06 -1.14
N SER A 82 -7.74 -4.01 -2.06
CA SER A 82 -8.61 -3.88 -3.23
C SER A 82 -10.11 -3.87 -2.90
N ARG A 83 -10.47 -4.17 -1.65
CA ARG A 83 -11.85 -4.02 -1.13
C ARG A 83 -12.10 -2.66 -0.48
N ALA A 84 -11.06 -1.82 -0.33
CA ALA A 84 -11.25 -0.44 0.11
C ALA A 84 -11.91 0.40 -1.00
N THR A 85 -12.61 1.44 -0.58
CA THR A 85 -13.36 2.33 -1.47
C THR A 85 -12.46 2.95 -2.55
N GLY A 86 -12.78 2.73 -3.83
CA GLY A 86 -12.09 3.36 -4.95
C GLY A 86 -10.69 2.83 -5.25
N ILE A 87 -10.27 1.72 -4.61
CA ILE A 87 -8.97 1.10 -4.86
C ILE A 87 -9.12 -0.09 -5.81
N SER A 88 -8.20 -0.24 -6.76
CA SER A 88 -8.11 -1.41 -7.62
C SER A 88 -6.66 -1.85 -7.81
N ARG A 89 -6.46 -3.15 -8.05
CA ARG A 89 -5.14 -3.73 -8.33
C ARG A 89 -4.75 -3.46 -9.77
N THR A 90 -3.49 -3.08 -9.96
CA THR A 90 -2.87 -2.88 -11.29
C THR A 90 -1.50 -3.56 -11.34
N GLY A 91 -1.08 -4.20 -10.26
CA GLY A 91 0.23 -4.80 -10.12
C GLY A 91 0.48 -5.98 -11.04
N SER A 92 1.68 -6.05 -11.55
CA SER A 92 2.23 -7.15 -12.33
C SER A 92 3.45 -7.75 -11.62
N PRO A 93 3.94 -8.93 -12.00
CA PRO A 93 5.14 -9.49 -11.40
C PRO A 93 6.36 -8.57 -11.50
N GLY A 94 6.48 -7.79 -12.58
CA GLY A 94 7.57 -6.85 -12.79
C GLY A 94 7.64 -5.69 -11.79
N ASP A 95 6.52 -5.38 -11.11
CA ASP A 95 6.46 -4.41 -10.00
C ASP A 95 6.24 -5.06 -8.63
N GLY A 96 6.46 -6.36 -8.54
CA GLY A 96 6.23 -7.16 -7.32
C GLY A 96 4.76 -7.43 -7.02
N GLY A 97 3.85 -7.18 -7.97
CA GLY A 97 2.40 -7.40 -7.82
C GLY A 97 1.70 -6.39 -6.91
N THR A 98 2.37 -5.31 -6.51
CA THR A 98 1.90 -4.43 -5.43
C THR A 98 1.33 -3.10 -5.91
N SER A 99 1.39 -2.79 -7.20
CA SER A 99 0.84 -1.54 -7.75
C SER A 99 -0.68 -1.49 -7.65
N LEU A 100 -1.19 -0.29 -7.38
CA LEU A 100 -2.59 0.00 -7.15
C LEU A 100 -3.03 1.23 -7.95
N SER A 101 -4.33 1.37 -8.16
CA SER A 101 -4.98 2.56 -8.70
C SER A 101 -5.91 3.17 -7.65
N ALA A 102 -5.86 4.48 -7.50
CA ALA A 102 -6.71 5.26 -6.60
C ALA A 102 -6.97 6.65 -7.19
N ARG A 103 -8.22 7.10 -7.20
CA ARG A 103 -8.63 8.45 -7.65
C ARG A 103 -8.09 8.86 -9.02
N GLY A 104 -7.91 7.90 -9.94
CA GLY A 104 -7.41 8.18 -11.29
C GLY A 104 -5.89 8.19 -11.44
N PHE A 105 -5.14 7.88 -10.38
CA PHE A 105 -3.68 7.78 -10.38
C PHE A 105 -3.26 6.33 -10.12
N THR A 106 -2.21 5.88 -10.80
CA THR A 106 -1.75 4.50 -10.76
C THR A 106 -0.29 4.40 -10.38
N GLY A 107 0.08 3.23 -9.85
CA GLY A 107 1.47 2.89 -9.57
C GLY A 107 1.98 3.43 -8.24
N GLN A 108 3.08 2.84 -7.80
CA GLN A 108 3.71 3.13 -6.50
C GLN A 108 4.30 4.55 -6.39
N GLY A 109 4.40 5.29 -7.50
CA GLY A 109 4.82 6.69 -7.51
C GLY A 109 3.69 7.69 -7.21
N SER A 110 2.43 7.22 -7.11
CA SER A 110 1.25 8.06 -6.82
C SER A 110 0.32 7.44 -5.77
N VAL A 111 0.38 6.10 -5.59
CA VAL A 111 -0.33 5.36 -4.53
C VAL A 111 0.73 4.77 -3.60
N MET A 112 0.97 5.48 -2.50
CA MET A 112 2.03 5.14 -1.55
C MET A 112 1.58 4.01 -0.64
N GLN A 113 2.50 3.06 -0.38
CA GLN A 113 2.30 2.00 0.59
C GLN A 113 3.30 2.13 1.73
N LEU A 114 2.79 2.00 2.95
CA LEU A 114 3.53 2.07 4.21
C LEU A 114 3.38 0.74 4.95
N TYR A 115 4.39 0.42 5.74
CA TYR A 115 4.32 -0.62 6.75
C TYR A 115 4.62 0.00 8.12
N ASP A 116 3.64 -0.06 9.01
CA ASP A 116 3.65 0.59 10.33
C ASP A 116 4.10 2.06 10.27
N GLY A 117 3.53 2.83 9.32
CA GLY A 117 3.84 4.25 9.12
C GLY A 117 5.14 4.55 8.38
N ASN A 118 5.95 3.55 8.02
CA ASN A 118 7.22 3.72 7.35
C ASN A 118 7.11 3.40 5.86
N ARG A 119 7.68 4.29 5.04
CA ARG A 119 7.70 4.12 3.60
C ARG A 119 8.83 3.19 3.17
N MET A 120 8.50 2.20 2.35
CA MET A 120 9.45 1.47 1.54
C MET A 120 9.58 2.18 0.19
N TYR A 121 10.76 2.74 -0.08
CA TYR A 121 11.02 3.41 -1.34
C TYR A 121 11.18 2.41 -2.48
N MET A 122 10.59 2.74 -3.61
CA MET A 122 10.62 1.94 -4.81
C MET A 122 11.87 2.23 -5.65
N GLY A 123 12.53 1.17 -6.10
CA GLY A 123 13.62 1.24 -7.07
C GLY A 123 13.29 0.44 -8.32
N MET A 124 13.38 1.05 -9.50
CA MET A 124 13.13 0.42 -10.81
C MET A 124 11.79 -0.34 -10.90
N GLY A 125 10.74 0.24 -10.35
CA GLY A 125 9.39 -0.33 -10.39
C GLY A 125 9.12 -1.42 -9.38
N THR A 126 10.11 -1.97 -8.70
CA THR A 126 9.91 -3.10 -7.79
C THR A 126 9.91 -2.66 -6.34
N SER A 127 8.79 -2.82 -5.68
CA SER A 127 8.64 -2.72 -4.23
C SER A 127 7.76 -3.86 -3.77
N THR A 128 8.18 -4.57 -2.74
CA THR A 128 7.39 -5.63 -2.14
C THR A 128 7.08 -5.27 -0.71
N PHE A 129 5.90 -5.66 -0.27
CA PHE A 129 5.42 -5.51 1.09
C PHE A 129 5.14 -6.90 1.66
N PRO A 130 5.04 -7.04 2.97
CA PRO A 130 4.50 -8.26 3.53
C PRO A 130 3.14 -8.56 2.87
N VAL A 131 3.03 -9.74 2.25
CA VAL A 131 1.76 -10.20 1.65
C VAL A 131 0.89 -10.91 2.67
N ASP A 132 1.46 -11.18 3.84
CA ASP A 132 0.85 -11.93 4.93
C ASP A 132 -0.29 -11.13 5.58
N THR A 133 -1.49 -11.71 5.62
CA THR A 133 -2.64 -11.15 6.33
C THR A 133 -2.74 -11.62 7.78
N TRP A 134 -1.95 -12.63 8.19
CA TRP A 134 -1.98 -13.20 9.54
C TRP A 134 -1.45 -12.23 10.59
N SER A 135 -0.33 -11.56 10.28
CA SER A 135 0.32 -10.59 11.16
C SER A 135 -0.32 -9.21 11.14
N VAL A 136 -1.31 -8.98 10.27
CA VAL A 136 -1.96 -7.67 10.11
C VAL A 136 -3.00 -7.46 11.18
N GLU A 137 -2.90 -6.34 11.90
CA GLU A 137 -3.92 -5.83 12.80
C GLU A 137 -4.99 -5.05 12.05
N ARG A 138 -4.56 -4.16 11.16
CA ARG A 138 -5.46 -3.40 10.28
C ARG A 138 -4.73 -2.84 9.06
N VAL A 139 -5.50 -2.43 8.08
CA VAL A 139 -5.05 -1.63 6.93
C VAL A 139 -5.79 -0.31 6.93
N ASP A 140 -5.04 0.78 7.04
CA ASP A 140 -5.56 2.14 6.98
C ASP A 140 -5.38 2.72 5.58
N VAL A 141 -6.41 3.35 5.02
CA VAL A 141 -6.40 3.96 3.70
C VAL A 141 -6.78 5.43 3.81
N LEU A 142 -5.88 6.32 3.41
CA LEU A 142 -6.16 7.74 3.20
C LEU A 142 -6.17 8.02 1.70
N ARG A 143 -7.29 8.50 1.17
CA ARG A 143 -7.45 8.80 -0.26
C ARG A 143 -7.14 10.25 -0.58
N GLY A 144 -6.49 10.49 -1.73
CA GLY A 144 -6.07 11.80 -2.20
C GLY A 144 -4.69 12.24 -1.70
N PRO A 145 -4.30 13.48 -2.00
CA PRO A 145 -2.98 14.04 -1.69
C PRO A 145 -2.66 14.05 -0.21
N ALA A 146 -1.60 13.33 0.17
CA ALA A 146 -1.16 13.15 1.54
C ALA A 146 0.34 13.47 1.75
N SER A 147 0.97 14.17 0.81
CA SER A 147 2.41 14.49 0.90
C SER A 147 2.77 15.35 2.10
N VAL A 148 1.81 16.08 2.68
CA VAL A 148 2.03 16.81 3.95
C VAL A 148 2.38 15.87 5.11
N LEU A 149 1.85 14.64 5.10
CA LEU A 149 2.09 13.66 6.15
C LEU A 149 3.29 12.76 5.83
N TYR A 150 3.44 12.36 4.55
CA TYR A 150 4.30 11.24 4.15
C TYR A 150 5.35 11.57 3.09
N GLY A 151 5.38 12.80 2.57
CA GLY A 151 6.31 13.21 1.52
C GLY A 151 5.84 12.86 0.10
N GLU A 152 6.77 12.86 -0.85
CA GLU A 152 6.47 12.64 -2.28
C GLU A 152 5.89 11.24 -2.56
N GLY A 153 5.03 11.11 -3.61
CA GLY A 153 4.47 9.82 -4.03
C GLY A 153 3.08 9.51 -3.48
N ALA A 154 2.37 10.48 -2.93
CA ALA A 154 1.10 10.32 -2.25
C ALA A 154 -0.04 11.15 -2.87
N THR A 155 -0.19 11.15 -4.19
CA THR A 155 -1.25 11.92 -4.88
C THR A 155 -2.60 11.19 -4.91
N GLY A 156 -2.61 9.88 -5.18
CA GLY A 156 -3.83 9.07 -5.31
C GLY A 156 -4.35 8.57 -3.96
N ALA A 157 -3.48 7.96 -3.19
CA ALA A 157 -3.76 7.46 -1.84
C ALA A 157 -2.47 7.16 -1.07
N VAL A 158 -2.63 7.00 0.25
CA VAL A 158 -1.67 6.35 1.15
C VAL A 158 -2.36 5.16 1.81
N ILE A 159 -1.69 4.02 1.80
CA ILE A 159 -2.15 2.77 2.38
C ILE A 159 -1.13 2.34 3.41
N ASN A 160 -1.56 2.21 4.67
CA ASN A 160 -0.70 1.81 5.78
C ASN A 160 -1.12 0.45 6.32
N THR A 161 -0.28 -0.56 6.13
CA THR A 161 -0.45 -1.87 6.74
C THR A 161 0.15 -1.82 8.15
N VAL A 162 -0.69 -1.99 9.15
CA VAL A 162 -0.31 -1.96 10.57
C VAL A 162 -0.20 -3.38 11.08
N PRO A 163 0.99 -3.83 11.55
CA PRO A 163 1.16 -5.15 12.14
C PRO A 163 0.56 -5.21 13.56
N LYS A 164 0.27 -6.44 13.99
CA LYS A 164 -0.14 -6.72 15.38
C LYS A 164 0.95 -6.27 16.35
N LYS A 165 0.53 -5.64 17.47
CA LYS A 165 1.42 -5.06 18.47
C LYS A 165 1.38 -5.83 19.79
N PRO A 166 2.43 -5.71 20.65
CA PRO A 166 2.38 -6.17 22.02
C PRO A 166 1.21 -5.55 22.76
N PHE A 167 0.58 -6.31 23.63
CA PHE A 167 -0.52 -5.89 24.51
C PHE A 167 -0.28 -6.35 25.93
N GLU A 168 -0.93 -5.68 26.88
CA GLU A 168 -0.92 -6.03 28.29
C GLU A 168 -2.07 -6.97 28.60
N GLY A 169 -1.85 -8.01 29.41
CA GLY A 169 -2.83 -9.00 29.79
C GLY A 169 -2.28 -10.41 29.83
N GLU A 170 -3.16 -11.40 29.94
CA GLU A 170 -2.79 -12.81 29.91
C GLU A 170 -2.17 -13.18 28.55
N ILE A 171 -1.30 -14.20 28.55
CA ILE A 171 -0.71 -14.72 27.31
C ILE A 171 -1.78 -15.48 26.55
N GLU A 172 -2.06 -15.02 25.35
CA GLU A 172 -2.96 -15.65 24.40
C GLU A 172 -2.18 -16.26 23.25
N ASN A 173 -2.55 -17.47 22.87
CA ASN A 173 -1.95 -18.18 21.75
C ASN A 173 -3.02 -18.56 20.74
N HIS A 174 -2.73 -18.37 19.46
CA HIS A 174 -3.61 -18.72 18.38
C HIS A 174 -2.82 -19.45 17.29
N ILE A 175 -3.24 -20.66 16.93
CA ILE A 175 -2.64 -21.47 15.85
C ILE A 175 -3.69 -21.61 14.74
N ARG A 176 -3.26 -21.46 13.51
CA ARG A 176 -4.04 -21.77 12.31
C ARG A 176 -3.36 -22.84 11.47
N LEU A 177 -4.12 -23.83 11.06
CA LEU A 177 -3.79 -24.75 9.99
C LEU A 177 -4.77 -24.57 8.85
N GLY A 178 -4.28 -24.53 7.62
CA GLY A 178 -5.10 -24.35 6.43
C GLY A 178 -4.70 -25.26 5.29
N TYR A 179 -5.70 -25.72 4.51
CA TYR A 179 -5.50 -26.51 3.30
C TYR A 179 -6.56 -26.17 2.25
N GLY A 180 -6.20 -26.14 0.98
CA GLY A 180 -7.15 -25.80 -0.06
C GLY A 180 -6.73 -26.14 -1.50
N ALA A 181 -7.43 -25.53 -2.44
CA ALA A 181 -7.18 -25.69 -3.85
C ALA A 181 -5.72 -25.40 -4.21
N TYR A 182 -5.22 -26.04 -5.24
CA TYR A 182 -3.83 -25.91 -5.72
C TYR A 182 -2.79 -26.30 -4.66
N ASP A 183 -3.13 -27.31 -3.83
CA ASP A 183 -2.30 -27.76 -2.72
C ASP A 183 -1.82 -26.60 -1.81
N ARG A 184 -2.69 -25.61 -1.63
CA ARG A 184 -2.41 -24.47 -0.77
C ARG A 184 -2.43 -24.91 0.68
N GLN A 185 -1.33 -24.66 1.38
CA GLN A 185 -1.11 -25.02 2.77
C GLN A 185 -0.75 -23.78 3.58
N GLN A 186 -1.29 -23.67 4.80
CA GLN A 186 -0.96 -22.63 5.76
C GLN A 186 -0.69 -23.22 7.14
N GLU A 187 0.39 -22.76 7.75
CA GLU A 187 0.74 -23.00 9.14
C GLU A 187 1.04 -21.64 9.79
N ALA A 188 0.27 -21.27 10.80
CA ALA A 188 0.45 -19.95 11.42
C ALA A 188 0.34 -20.03 12.94
N LEU A 189 1.11 -19.17 13.62
CA LEU A 189 1.10 -18.96 15.06
C LEU A 189 1.02 -17.47 15.36
N ASP A 190 0.20 -17.09 16.32
CA ASP A 190 0.16 -15.78 16.93
C ASP A 190 0.20 -15.97 18.45
N SER A 191 1.14 -15.31 19.13
CA SER A 191 1.30 -15.37 20.57
C SER A 191 1.62 -13.99 21.11
N GLY A 192 0.96 -13.58 22.19
CA GLY A 192 1.20 -12.27 22.80
C GLY A 192 0.63 -12.16 24.20
N GLY A 193 1.08 -11.14 24.92
CA GLY A 193 0.66 -10.85 26.29
C GLY A 193 1.80 -10.30 27.14
N SER A 194 1.54 -10.16 28.45
CA SER A 194 2.53 -9.69 29.41
C SER A 194 3.49 -10.81 29.82
N LEU A 195 4.80 -10.54 29.74
CA LEU A 195 5.85 -11.37 30.32
C LEU A 195 6.11 -10.99 31.79
N THR A 196 5.96 -9.69 32.09
CA THR A 196 6.02 -9.11 33.43
C THR A 196 5.06 -7.92 33.48
N ASP A 197 4.92 -7.27 34.63
CA ASP A 197 4.09 -6.05 34.79
C ASP A 197 4.53 -4.89 33.89
N THR A 198 5.76 -4.90 33.40
CA THR A 198 6.33 -3.82 32.57
C THR A 198 6.79 -4.28 31.18
N LEU A 199 6.73 -5.57 30.88
CA LEU A 199 7.22 -6.11 29.61
C LEU A 199 6.13 -6.96 28.96
N SER A 200 5.72 -6.58 27.75
CA SER A 200 4.79 -7.35 26.92
C SER A 200 5.42 -7.69 25.56
N TYR A 201 4.88 -8.70 24.89
CA TYR A 201 5.38 -9.17 23.61
C TYR A 201 4.27 -9.51 22.63
N ARG A 202 4.63 -9.59 21.37
CA ARG A 202 3.86 -10.22 20.29
C ARG A 202 4.79 -10.98 19.36
N LEU A 203 4.41 -12.21 19.00
CA LEU A 203 5.09 -13.05 18.04
C LEU A 203 4.08 -13.59 17.03
N ASN A 204 4.34 -13.37 15.74
CA ASN A 204 3.58 -13.95 14.65
C ASN A 204 4.52 -14.75 13.74
N VAL A 205 4.09 -15.95 13.37
CA VAL A 205 4.75 -16.78 12.37
C VAL A 205 3.70 -17.24 11.37
N ASN A 206 3.98 -17.14 10.09
CA ASN A 206 3.10 -17.66 9.05
C ASN A 206 3.90 -18.27 7.93
N ARG A 207 3.53 -19.46 7.52
CA ARG A 207 4.08 -20.19 6.40
C ARG A 207 3.00 -20.55 5.42
N LEU A 208 3.15 -20.14 4.17
CA LEU A 208 2.27 -20.44 3.06
C LEU A 208 3.02 -21.17 1.95
N ARG A 209 2.37 -22.17 1.36
CA ARG A 209 2.82 -22.90 0.17
C ARG A 209 1.66 -23.11 -0.77
N SER A 210 1.88 -23.11 -2.08
CA SER A 210 0.88 -23.45 -3.08
C SER A 210 1.54 -23.88 -4.39
N ASN A 211 0.94 -24.81 -5.11
CA ASN A 211 1.34 -25.16 -6.47
C ASN A 211 0.82 -24.16 -7.51
N GLY A 212 -0.07 -23.21 -7.09
CA GLY A 212 -0.66 -22.21 -7.98
C GLY A 212 -1.67 -22.80 -8.99
N PHE A 213 -2.36 -21.91 -9.71
CA PHE A 213 -3.39 -22.31 -10.66
C PHE A 213 -2.90 -22.45 -12.12
N ILE A 214 -1.64 -22.14 -12.37
CA ILE A 214 -0.99 -22.29 -13.67
C ILE A 214 0.05 -23.42 -13.65
N ASP A 215 0.40 -23.92 -14.80
CA ASP A 215 1.52 -24.86 -14.96
C ASP A 215 2.81 -24.27 -14.35
N ARG A 216 3.54 -25.00 -13.53
CA ARG A 216 4.75 -24.53 -12.83
C ARG A 216 4.49 -23.23 -12.03
N GLY A 217 3.37 -23.19 -11.30
CA GLY A 217 2.90 -22.04 -10.56
C GLY A 217 3.27 -22.03 -9.07
N ASP A 218 4.26 -22.82 -8.68
CA ASP A 218 4.68 -22.96 -7.28
C ASP A 218 4.98 -21.59 -6.64
N SER A 219 4.50 -21.43 -5.42
CA SER A 219 4.75 -20.23 -4.63
C SER A 219 4.96 -20.55 -3.16
N SER A 220 5.71 -19.70 -2.47
CA SER A 220 5.92 -19.83 -1.04
C SER A 220 6.11 -18.47 -0.37
N SER A 221 5.70 -18.39 0.88
CA SER A 221 5.92 -17.22 1.76
C SER A 221 6.15 -17.70 3.18
N ASP A 222 7.29 -17.34 3.76
CA ASP A 222 7.60 -17.49 5.17
C ASP A 222 7.69 -16.10 5.79
N PHE A 223 6.92 -15.83 6.85
CA PHE A 223 6.90 -14.54 7.52
C PHE A 223 7.00 -14.71 9.04
N VAL A 224 7.87 -13.93 9.67
CA VAL A 224 8.02 -13.85 11.12
C VAL A 224 8.00 -12.41 11.54
N SER A 225 7.17 -12.06 12.50
CA SER A 225 7.08 -10.75 13.12
C SER A 225 7.18 -10.90 14.62
N GLY A 226 8.14 -10.20 15.24
CA GLY A 226 8.34 -10.19 16.69
C GLY A 226 8.43 -8.77 17.22
N ALA A 227 7.76 -8.49 18.34
CA ALA A 227 7.84 -7.21 19.02
C ALA A 227 7.88 -7.38 20.54
N LEU A 228 8.65 -6.50 21.21
CA LEU A 228 8.74 -6.37 22.66
C LEU A 228 8.43 -4.92 23.04
N ARG A 229 7.51 -4.71 23.97
CA ARG A 229 7.22 -3.40 24.54
C ARG A 229 7.64 -3.39 26.02
N TRP A 230 8.48 -2.44 26.37
CA TRP A 230 8.93 -2.19 27.73
C TRP A 230 8.42 -0.85 28.23
N GLN A 231 7.61 -0.90 29.31
CA GLN A 231 7.18 0.28 30.05
C GLN A 231 8.28 0.62 31.07
N ALA A 232 9.21 1.50 30.67
CA ALA A 232 10.39 1.86 31.46
C ALA A 232 10.04 2.75 32.66
N ALA A 233 8.97 3.54 32.55
CA ALA A 233 8.34 4.36 33.58
C ALA A 233 6.86 4.58 33.22
N ASP A 234 6.05 5.09 34.14
CA ASP A 234 4.61 5.34 33.90
C ASP A 234 4.34 6.19 32.64
N ASN A 235 5.29 7.05 32.29
CA ASN A 235 5.18 7.98 31.17
C ASN A 235 6.19 7.71 30.03
N LEU A 236 6.91 6.59 30.06
CA LEU A 236 7.94 6.28 29.05
C LEU A 236 7.90 4.81 28.66
N SER A 237 7.70 4.54 27.39
CA SER A 237 7.78 3.18 26.83
C SER A 237 8.71 3.09 25.63
N PHE A 238 9.23 1.89 25.41
CA PHE A 238 10.04 1.52 24.25
C PHE A 238 9.44 0.27 23.61
N THR A 239 9.31 0.28 22.28
CA THR A 239 8.89 -0.89 21.51
C THR A 239 9.96 -1.23 20.48
N LEU A 240 10.55 -2.41 20.62
CA LEU A 240 11.45 -2.98 19.60
C LEU A 240 10.65 -4.00 18.78
N ALA A 241 10.56 -3.79 17.48
CA ALA A 241 9.89 -4.70 16.56
C ALA A 241 10.84 -5.13 15.43
N SER A 242 10.79 -6.39 15.04
CA SER A 242 11.57 -6.91 13.91
C SER A 242 10.72 -7.91 13.11
N ASP A 243 10.68 -7.69 11.80
CA ASP A 243 9.93 -8.50 10.85
C ASP A 243 10.88 -9.06 9.80
N TYR A 244 10.64 -10.30 9.40
CA TYR A 244 11.37 -10.99 8.36
C TYR A 244 10.42 -11.71 7.42
N GLY A 245 10.59 -11.50 6.11
CA GLY A 245 9.84 -12.17 5.06
C GLY A 245 10.76 -12.80 4.02
N ASP A 246 10.48 -14.05 3.66
CA ASP A 246 11.07 -14.75 2.51
C ASP A 246 9.94 -15.18 1.59
N GLN A 247 9.91 -14.65 0.36
CA GLN A 247 8.82 -14.84 -0.56
C GLN A 247 9.31 -15.30 -1.92
N ARG A 248 8.66 -16.33 -2.44
CA ARG A 248 8.79 -16.81 -3.82
C ARG A 248 7.40 -16.81 -4.44
N PRO A 249 6.96 -15.67 -5.00
CA PRO A 249 5.66 -15.59 -5.63
C PRO A 249 5.61 -16.44 -6.90
N GLN A 250 4.40 -16.77 -7.32
CA GLN A 250 4.16 -17.42 -8.60
C GLN A 250 4.75 -16.59 -9.75
N ASN A 251 5.61 -17.21 -10.56
CA ASN A 251 6.31 -16.52 -11.65
C ASN A 251 5.45 -16.53 -12.93
N TYR A 252 4.45 -15.64 -12.96
CA TYR A 252 3.42 -15.56 -13.96
C TYR A 252 3.32 -14.16 -14.56
N PHE A 253 3.83 -13.95 -15.79
CA PHE A 253 3.78 -12.68 -16.51
C PHE A 253 2.53 -12.52 -17.38
N GLY A 254 1.51 -13.34 -17.14
CA GLY A 254 0.20 -13.24 -17.80
C GLY A 254 0.01 -14.26 -18.90
N THR A 255 -1.24 -14.32 -19.37
CA THR A 255 -1.67 -15.12 -20.50
C THR A 255 -1.69 -14.26 -21.76
N PRO A 256 -1.01 -14.65 -22.85
CA PRO A 256 -0.99 -13.89 -24.09
C PRO A 256 -2.37 -13.83 -24.74
N LEU A 257 -2.66 -12.72 -25.39
CA LEU A 257 -3.83 -12.55 -26.23
C LEU A 257 -3.52 -13.06 -27.64
N ILE A 258 -4.44 -13.86 -28.17
CA ILE A 258 -4.37 -14.35 -29.54
C ILE A 258 -5.31 -13.51 -30.41
N ASN A 259 -4.75 -12.75 -31.35
CA ASN A 259 -5.49 -11.76 -32.15
C ASN A 259 -6.30 -10.77 -31.26
N GLY A 260 -5.70 -10.31 -30.14
CA GLY A 260 -6.34 -9.38 -29.20
C GLY A 260 -7.41 -9.99 -28.30
N GLN A 261 -7.57 -11.32 -28.29
CA GLN A 261 -8.59 -12.01 -27.49
C GLN A 261 -7.99 -13.04 -26.54
N LEU A 262 -8.56 -13.14 -25.34
CA LEU A 262 -8.23 -14.20 -24.39
C LEU A 262 -8.95 -15.50 -24.77
N HIS A 263 -8.20 -16.56 -25.00
CA HIS A 263 -8.71 -17.89 -25.18
C HIS A 263 -8.79 -18.64 -23.83
N LYS A 264 -9.98 -19.13 -23.48
CA LYS A 264 -10.23 -19.79 -22.17
C LYS A 264 -9.33 -21.00 -21.91
N GLY A 265 -8.96 -21.75 -22.94
CA GLY A 265 -8.07 -22.92 -22.83
C GLY A 265 -6.61 -22.58 -22.53
N LEU A 266 -6.26 -21.29 -22.40
CA LEU A 266 -4.90 -20.83 -22.07
C LEU A 266 -4.76 -20.34 -20.62
N ARG A 267 -5.83 -20.38 -19.84
CA ARG A 267 -5.90 -19.80 -18.50
C ARG A 267 -4.90 -20.40 -17.50
N ASP A 268 -4.60 -21.69 -17.65
CA ASP A 268 -3.71 -22.46 -16.79
C ASP A 268 -2.30 -22.59 -17.36
N LYS A 269 -2.01 -21.99 -18.52
CA LYS A 269 -0.71 -22.12 -19.18
C LYS A 269 0.30 -21.10 -18.65
N ASN A 270 1.54 -21.57 -18.47
CA ASN A 270 2.68 -20.73 -18.15
C ASN A 270 3.67 -20.70 -19.33
N TYR A 271 3.86 -19.53 -19.90
CA TYR A 271 4.72 -19.30 -21.06
C TYR A 271 6.16 -18.94 -20.67
N ASN A 272 6.48 -18.88 -19.38
CA ASN A 272 7.82 -18.56 -18.91
C ASN A 272 8.83 -19.69 -19.18
N VAL A 273 10.10 -19.45 -18.92
CA VAL A 273 11.21 -20.42 -19.02
C VAL A 273 11.16 -21.42 -17.86
N SER A 274 11.86 -22.55 -17.96
CA SER A 274 11.86 -23.59 -16.91
C SER A 274 12.74 -23.28 -15.71
N ASN A 275 13.78 -22.46 -15.93
CA ASN A 275 14.72 -22.03 -14.90
C ASN A 275 14.47 -20.59 -14.44
N ASP A 276 13.20 -20.19 -14.51
CA ASP A 276 12.76 -18.92 -13.96
C ASP A 276 12.93 -18.88 -12.43
N THR A 277 13.01 -17.68 -11.90
CA THR A 277 13.04 -17.49 -10.44
C THR A 277 12.55 -16.10 -10.09
N GLN A 278 11.73 -16.02 -9.03
CA GLN A 278 11.42 -14.79 -8.31
C GLN A 278 11.63 -15.04 -6.82
N HIS A 279 12.48 -14.23 -6.20
CA HIS A 279 12.78 -14.37 -4.78
C HIS A 279 12.92 -12.99 -4.14
N TYR A 280 12.17 -12.75 -3.09
CA TYR A 280 12.14 -11.51 -2.32
C TYR A 280 12.45 -11.82 -0.86
N ASN A 281 13.41 -11.11 -0.29
CA ASN A 281 13.79 -11.20 1.10
C ASN A 281 13.74 -9.81 1.72
N ASP A 282 12.95 -9.66 2.79
CA ASP A 282 12.68 -8.41 3.48
C ASP A 282 13.01 -8.53 4.96
N GLN A 283 13.69 -7.55 5.50
CA GLN A 283 13.96 -7.40 6.92
C GLN A 283 13.66 -5.97 7.36
N TRP A 284 12.87 -5.81 8.40
CA TRP A 284 12.49 -4.53 8.98
C TRP A 284 12.71 -4.58 10.47
N THR A 285 13.42 -3.60 11.02
CA THR A 285 13.62 -3.48 12.47
C THR A 285 13.32 -2.05 12.87
N ARG A 286 12.50 -1.87 13.89
CA ARG A 286 12.04 -0.56 14.37
C ARG A 286 12.22 -0.49 15.88
N LEU A 287 12.69 0.67 16.35
CA LEU A 287 12.67 1.03 17.75
C LEU A 287 11.83 2.29 17.91
N THR A 288 10.71 2.18 18.58
CA THR A 288 9.80 3.29 18.88
C THR A 288 9.93 3.65 20.36
N SER A 289 10.11 4.92 20.65
CA SER A 289 10.12 5.48 22.01
C SER A 289 8.94 6.46 22.12
N GLU A 290 8.08 6.25 23.12
CA GLU A 290 6.94 7.11 23.41
C GLU A 290 7.10 7.71 24.80
N TRP A 291 7.14 9.04 24.89
CA TRP A 291 7.37 9.75 26.13
C TRP A 291 6.31 10.83 26.35
N GLN A 292 5.50 10.67 27.39
CA GLN A 292 4.62 11.72 27.90
C GLN A 292 5.44 12.61 28.86
N ILE A 293 5.97 13.71 28.34
CA ILE A 293 6.86 14.60 29.10
C ILE A 293 6.09 15.29 30.22
N ASN A 294 4.88 15.76 29.93
CA ASN A 294 3.91 16.30 30.87
C ASN A 294 2.50 16.28 30.23
N ASP A 295 1.48 16.78 30.90
CA ASP A 295 0.09 16.73 30.41
C ASP A 295 -0.13 17.40 29.05
N SER A 296 0.72 18.35 28.70
CA SER A 296 0.62 19.16 27.47
C SER A 296 1.60 18.77 26.38
N VAL A 297 2.64 17.99 26.69
CA VAL A 297 3.72 17.69 25.75
C VAL A 297 4.03 16.22 25.74
N SER A 298 4.00 15.62 24.57
CA SER A 298 4.51 14.26 24.33
C SER A 298 5.53 14.26 23.19
N ALA A 299 6.42 13.27 23.21
CA ALA A 299 7.41 13.04 22.19
C ALA A 299 7.37 11.58 21.72
N THR A 300 7.52 11.37 20.43
CA THR A 300 7.68 10.05 19.84
C THR A 300 8.92 10.07 18.94
N ASN A 301 9.81 9.12 19.16
CA ASN A 301 10.95 8.88 18.27
C ASN A 301 10.80 7.49 17.65
N GLU A 302 11.08 7.38 16.37
CA GLU A 302 11.08 6.13 15.65
C GLU A 302 12.36 6.01 14.82
N LEU A 303 13.21 5.08 15.23
CA LEU A 303 14.41 4.69 14.51
C LEU A 303 14.14 3.36 13.79
N PHE A 304 14.44 3.29 12.48
CA PHE A 304 14.21 2.07 11.73
C PHE A 304 15.34 1.73 10.77
N TYR A 305 15.48 0.43 10.56
CA TYR A 305 16.37 -0.18 9.57
C TYR A 305 15.57 -1.14 8.70
N LEU A 306 15.76 -1.02 7.39
CA LEU A 306 15.11 -1.86 6.41
C LEU A 306 16.16 -2.37 5.42
N LYS A 307 16.09 -3.67 5.12
CA LYS A 307 16.90 -4.31 4.11
C LYS A 307 16.02 -5.16 3.20
N ASN A 308 16.13 -4.92 1.90
CA ASN A 308 15.39 -5.65 0.89
C ASN A 308 16.34 -6.24 -0.13
N GLN A 309 16.12 -7.50 -0.50
CA GLN A 309 16.82 -8.17 -1.57
C GLN A 309 15.79 -8.71 -2.56
N ARG A 310 16.01 -8.48 -3.84
CA ARG A 310 15.17 -8.94 -4.94
C ARG A 310 16.04 -9.64 -5.95
N ARG A 311 15.59 -10.79 -6.40
CA ARG A 311 16.23 -11.52 -7.49
C ARG A 311 15.15 -12.13 -8.35
N TRP A 312 15.18 -11.86 -9.64
CA TRP A 312 14.36 -12.58 -10.59
C TRP A 312 15.11 -12.83 -11.90
N GLN A 313 14.66 -13.84 -12.62
CA GLN A 313 15.19 -14.28 -13.88
C GLN A 313 14.06 -14.94 -14.63
N ASN A 314 13.67 -14.39 -15.80
CA ASN A 314 12.54 -14.87 -16.57
C ASN A 314 12.51 -14.34 -17.98
N ALA A 315 11.58 -14.88 -18.82
CA ALA A 315 11.13 -14.27 -20.05
C ALA A 315 9.77 -13.59 -19.81
N GLU A 316 9.67 -12.28 -20.04
CA GLU A 316 8.54 -11.48 -19.58
C GLU A 316 7.51 -11.18 -20.64
N ASN A 317 7.91 -11.12 -21.92
CA ASN A 317 7.05 -10.72 -23.02
C ASN A 317 6.68 -11.91 -23.89
N TYR A 318 5.40 -12.08 -24.19
CA TYR A 318 4.84 -13.11 -25.07
C TYR A 318 4.10 -12.42 -26.20
N ASN A 319 4.66 -12.50 -27.42
CA ASN A 319 4.18 -11.76 -28.57
C ASN A 319 3.54 -12.71 -29.58
N PHE A 320 2.26 -12.50 -29.89
CA PHE A 320 1.56 -13.25 -30.92
C PHE A 320 1.51 -12.42 -32.22
N THR A 321 2.24 -12.88 -33.23
CA THR A 321 2.35 -12.22 -34.53
C THR A 321 2.38 -13.27 -35.63
N ASP A 322 1.65 -13.03 -36.72
CA ASP A 322 1.59 -13.92 -37.91
C ASP A 322 1.24 -15.39 -37.57
N GLY A 323 0.33 -15.57 -36.63
CA GLY A 323 -0.12 -16.91 -36.20
C GLY A 323 0.85 -17.66 -35.28
N GLN A 324 1.91 -17.01 -34.83
CA GLN A 324 2.95 -17.60 -34.00
C GLN A 324 3.10 -16.82 -32.68
N LEU A 325 3.32 -17.57 -31.58
CA LEU A 325 3.69 -17.01 -30.29
C LEU A 325 5.20 -17.11 -30.07
N THR A 326 5.83 -16.01 -29.68
CA THR A 326 7.25 -15.96 -29.37
C THR A 326 7.50 -15.32 -28.00
N ARG A 327 8.64 -15.64 -27.37
CA ARG A 327 9.12 -15.00 -26.13
C ARG A 327 10.13 -13.92 -26.44
N SER A 328 10.11 -12.87 -25.62
CA SER A 328 11.16 -11.84 -25.56
C SER A 328 11.27 -11.27 -24.14
N GLY A 329 12.10 -10.26 -23.93
CA GLY A 329 12.25 -9.66 -22.60
C GLY A 329 12.90 -10.63 -21.60
N ASN A 330 14.07 -11.17 -21.96
CA ASN A 330 14.82 -12.06 -21.08
C ASN A 330 15.60 -11.23 -20.03
N PHE A 331 15.04 -11.11 -18.85
CA PHE A 331 15.62 -10.30 -17.79
C PHE A 331 16.11 -11.12 -16.60
N GLY A 332 17.40 -10.92 -16.27
CA GLY A 332 17.95 -11.25 -14.97
C GLY A 332 18.15 -9.96 -14.19
N ILE A 333 17.51 -9.81 -13.03
CA ILE A 333 17.55 -8.58 -12.24
C ILE A 333 17.82 -8.92 -10.76
N LYS A 334 18.72 -8.14 -10.14
CA LYS A 334 19.00 -8.20 -8.71
C LYS A 334 18.98 -6.81 -8.12
N HIS A 335 18.15 -6.61 -7.10
CA HIS A 335 18.12 -5.42 -6.28
C HIS A 335 18.66 -5.71 -4.88
N ASN A 336 19.46 -4.78 -4.35
CA ASN A 336 19.79 -4.71 -2.95
C ASN A 336 19.49 -3.29 -2.47
N GLN A 337 18.67 -3.17 -1.44
CA GLN A 337 18.30 -1.90 -0.83
C GLN A 337 18.53 -1.97 0.68
N GLU A 338 19.13 -0.92 1.22
CA GLU A 338 19.27 -0.69 2.65
C GLU A 338 18.77 0.71 2.96
N GLN A 339 17.94 0.85 3.99
CA GLN A 339 17.38 2.12 4.44
C GLN A 339 17.56 2.23 5.94
N VAL A 340 18.09 3.36 6.39
CA VAL A 340 18.10 3.77 7.79
C VAL A 340 17.31 5.06 7.86
N GLY A 341 16.36 5.16 8.78
CA GLY A 341 15.58 6.37 9.01
C GLY A 341 15.38 6.65 10.48
N ASP A 342 15.17 7.93 10.77
CA ASP A 342 14.83 8.45 12.09
C ASP A 342 13.74 9.50 11.94
N ARG A 343 12.69 9.39 12.75
CA ARG A 343 11.58 10.34 12.79
C ARG A 343 11.35 10.77 14.24
N GLN A 344 11.58 12.04 14.52
CA GLN A 344 11.29 12.67 15.79
C GLN A 344 10.03 13.53 15.67
N THR A 345 9.09 13.33 16.57
CA THR A 345 7.80 14.03 16.59
C THR A 345 7.52 14.54 18.00
N PHE A 346 7.02 15.77 18.10
CA PHE A 346 6.52 16.36 19.33
C PHE A 346 5.06 16.76 19.15
N THR A 347 4.24 16.47 20.14
CA THR A 347 2.83 16.89 20.21
C THR A 347 2.68 17.87 21.35
N PHE A 348 2.03 19.00 21.07
CA PHE A 348 1.78 20.08 22.02
C PHE A 348 0.28 20.35 22.12
N LYS A 349 -0.28 20.30 23.32
CA LYS A 349 -1.61 20.83 23.65
C LYS A 349 -1.42 22.21 24.25
N HIS A 350 -1.99 23.22 23.64
CA HIS A 350 -1.77 24.63 24.05
C HIS A 350 -2.95 25.51 23.65
N THR A 351 -2.92 26.77 24.03
CA THR A 351 -3.88 27.76 23.58
C THR A 351 -3.25 28.66 22.52
N LEU A 352 -3.94 28.84 21.39
CA LEU A 352 -3.53 29.74 20.33
C LEU A 352 -4.65 30.77 20.07
N PHE A 353 -4.35 32.06 20.17
CA PHE A 353 -5.35 33.15 20.07
C PHE A 353 -6.53 33.01 21.04
N GLY A 354 -6.30 32.41 22.23
CA GLY A 354 -7.36 32.15 23.20
C GLY A 354 -8.24 30.93 22.90
N LEU A 355 -7.90 30.15 21.88
CA LEU A 355 -8.62 28.94 21.45
C LEU A 355 -7.79 27.68 21.73
N ASP A 356 -8.45 26.58 22.02
CA ASP A 356 -7.79 25.30 22.22
C ASP A 356 -7.11 24.83 20.93
N SER A 357 -5.86 24.44 21.06
CA SER A 357 -5.00 24.06 19.95
C SER A 357 -4.15 22.84 20.26
N GLN A 358 -4.01 21.97 19.28
CA GLN A 358 -3.06 20.85 19.32
C GLN A 358 -2.15 20.94 18.10
N THR A 359 -0.85 20.94 18.34
CA THR A 359 0.17 20.98 17.29
C THR A 359 1.05 19.76 17.34
N VAL A 360 1.28 19.12 16.22
CA VAL A 360 2.34 18.14 16.02
C VAL A 360 3.40 18.75 15.11
N ALA A 361 4.67 18.68 15.53
CA ALA A 361 5.80 19.11 14.72
C ALA A 361 6.90 18.07 14.76
N GLY A 362 7.62 17.90 13.68
CA GLY A 362 8.67 16.89 13.64
C GLY A 362 9.66 17.05 12.50
N VAL A 363 10.70 16.24 12.60
CA VAL A 363 11.73 16.08 11.57
C VAL A 363 11.87 14.61 11.22
N GLU A 364 12.21 14.36 9.97
CA GLU A 364 12.43 13.02 9.45
C GLU A 364 13.72 13.00 8.65
N TYR A 365 14.53 11.97 8.85
CA TYR A 365 15.74 11.70 8.09
C TYR A 365 15.72 10.29 7.56
N ASN A 366 16.08 10.10 6.28
CA ASN A 366 16.31 8.79 5.69
C ASN A 366 17.60 8.79 4.89
N ARG A 367 18.34 7.68 4.97
CA ARG A 367 19.44 7.36 4.09
C ARG A 367 19.19 6.01 3.45
N ILE A 368 19.10 6.00 2.13
CA ILE A 368 18.79 4.81 1.35
C ILE A 368 19.95 4.53 0.40
N ARG A 369 20.42 3.30 0.40
CA ARG A 369 21.37 2.75 -0.57
C ARG A 369 20.63 1.75 -1.43
N PHE A 370 20.70 1.91 -2.73
CA PHE A 370 20.09 0.99 -3.69
C PHE A 370 21.14 0.57 -4.71
N ARG A 371 21.17 -0.73 -5.05
CA ARG A 371 22.03 -1.29 -6.10
C ARG A 371 21.18 -2.12 -7.05
N LEU A 372 21.42 -1.91 -8.34
CA LEU A 372 20.84 -2.71 -9.42
C LEU A 372 21.95 -3.46 -10.15
N ALA A 373 21.70 -4.75 -10.35
CA ALA A 373 22.43 -5.55 -11.32
C ALA A 373 21.44 -6.21 -12.27
N SER A 374 21.76 -6.29 -13.57
CA SER A 374 20.90 -6.87 -14.59
C SER A 374 21.70 -7.20 -15.86
N ASN A 375 21.16 -8.10 -16.70
CA ASN A 375 21.65 -8.30 -18.06
C ASN A 375 21.10 -7.24 -19.07
N SER A 376 20.10 -6.46 -18.69
CA SER A 376 19.52 -5.38 -19.51
C SER A 376 20.26 -4.04 -19.25
N PRO A 377 20.54 -3.23 -20.26
CA PRO A 377 20.30 -3.33 -21.69
C PRO A 377 21.42 -4.03 -22.47
N PHE A 378 22.22 -4.85 -21.83
CA PHE A 378 23.44 -5.41 -22.39
C PHE A 378 23.18 -6.66 -23.23
N GLY A 379 22.14 -6.65 -24.06
CA GLY A 379 22.08 -7.50 -25.23
C GLY A 379 22.62 -8.94 -25.08
N ASP A 380 22.38 -9.63 -23.95
CA ASP A 380 22.27 -11.05 -24.02
C ASP A 380 21.05 -11.24 -24.93
N THR A 381 21.32 -11.27 -26.21
CA THR A 381 20.32 -11.55 -27.22
C THR A 381 19.80 -12.92 -26.92
N PHE A 382 18.64 -12.93 -26.24
CA PHE A 382 17.84 -14.13 -26.26
C PHE A 382 17.48 -14.36 -27.72
N THR A 383 18.10 -15.35 -28.29
CA THR A 383 17.71 -15.90 -29.58
C THR A 383 16.43 -16.74 -29.42
N GLY A 384 15.50 -16.25 -28.60
CA GLY A 384 14.26 -16.92 -28.23
C GLY A 384 13.11 -16.62 -29.17
N GLY A 385 13.38 -16.17 -30.38
CA GLY A 385 12.37 -16.02 -31.42
C GLY A 385 11.83 -17.33 -32.00
N GLN A 386 12.09 -18.48 -31.38
CA GLN A 386 11.46 -19.73 -31.78
C GLN A 386 9.99 -19.72 -31.42
N PRO A 387 9.12 -20.08 -32.35
CA PRO A 387 7.69 -20.21 -32.08
C PRO A 387 7.40 -21.20 -30.95
N ILE A 388 6.41 -20.87 -30.13
CA ILE A 388 5.95 -21.70 -29.02
C ILE A 388 4.53 -22.14 -29.33
N ASP A 389 4.22 -23.41 -29.07
CA ASP A 389 2.84 -23.88 -29.10
C ASP A 389 2.01 -23.16 -28.04
N ILE A 390 0.87 -22.59 -28.45
CA ILE A 390 0.02 -21.80 -27.55
C ILE A 390 -0.71 -22.66 -26.52
N HIS A 391 -0.97 -23.94 -26.81
CA HIS A 391 -1.69 -24.85 -25.91
C HIS A 391 -0.75 -25.74 -25.09
N HIS A 392 0.44 -26.03 -25.63
CA HIS A 392 1.45 -26.88 -25.00
C HIS A 392 2.81 -26.16 -25.00
N PRO A 393 2.94 -25.03 -24.28
CA PRO A 393 4.13 -24.19 -24.34
C PRO A 393 5.36 -24.91 -23.78
N ALA A 394 6.29 -25.31 -24.66
CA ALA A 394 7.57 -25.78 -24.24
C ALA A 394 8.30 -24.66 -23.47
N PRO A 395 8.76 -24.89 -22.21
CA PRO A 395 9.22 -23.79 -21.36
C PRO A 395 10.51 -23.15 -21.86
N GLY A 396 11.38 -23.89 -22.52
CA GLY A 396 12.70 -23.37 -22.89
C GLY A 396 13.55 -23.04 -21.66
N GLN A 397 14.63 -22.28 -21.87
CA GLN A 397 15.54 -21.89 -20.78
C GLN A 397 15.94 -20.43 -20.92
N PHE A 398 16.03 -19.75 -19.80
CA PHE A 398 16.74 -18.47 -19.73
C PHE A 398 18.23 -18.73 -19.97
N ALA A 399 18.78 -18.05 -20.95
CA ALA A 399 20.20 -18.12 -21.30
C ALA A 399 20.81 -16.73 -21.20
N SER A 400 21.71 -16.55 -20.24
CA SER A 400 22.56 -15.37 -20.11
C SER A 400 23.88 -15.80 -19.48
N ASN A 401 24.99 -15.38 -20.06
CA ASN A 401 26.31 -15.67 -19.52
C ASN A 401 26.58 -14.89 -18.22
N ASP A 402 25.93 -13.75 -18.04
CA ASP A 402 26.06 -12.92 -16.85
C ASP A 402 24.74 -12.17 -16.59
N PRO A 403 23.74 -12.84 -15.96
CA PRO A 403 22.42 -12.29 -15.77
C PRO A 403 22.37 -11.13 -14.76
N PHE A 404 23.44 -10.90 -13.99
CA PHE A 404 23.46 -9.95 -12.88
C PHE A 404 24.65 -9.00 -12.92
N LYS A 405 24.95 -8.42 -14.11
CA LYS A 405 25.99 -7.38 -14.26
C LYS A 405 25.64 -6.16 -13.41
N PRO A 406 26.56 -5.68 -12.57
CA PRO A 406 26.33 -4.44 -11.84
C PRO A 406 26.06 -3.28 -12.81
N LEU A 407 24.92 -2.61 -12.67
CA LEU A 407 24.54 -1.46 -13.51
C LEU A 407 24.81 -0.13 -12.85
N PHE A 408 24.23 0.05 -11.67
CA PHE A 408 24.40 1.28 -10.93
C PHE A 408 24.16 1.08 -9.44
N ALA A 409 24.63 2.05 -8.67
CA ALA A 409 24.30 2.22 -7.27
C ALA A 409 23.80 3.65 -7.03
N THR A 410 22.84 3.82 -6.14
CA THR A 410 22.42 5.14 -5.68
C THR A 410 22.55 5.28 -4.19
N THR A 411 22.82 6.49 -3.74
CA THR A 411 22.68 6.91 -2.35
C THR A 411 21.69 8.07 -2.32
N THR A 412 20.56 7.88 -1.67
CA THR A 412 19.55 8.92 -1.50
C THR A 412 19.49 9.32 -0.03
N LYS A 413 19.60 10.61 0.25
CA LYS A 413 19.43 11.20 1.58
C LYS A 413 18.21 12.10 1.53
N THR A 414 17.25 11.89 2.43
CA THR A 414 16.09 12.76 2.57
C THR A 414 16.06 13.37 3.94
N VAL A 415 15.71 14.65 4.01
CA VAL A 415 15.41 15.37 5.24
C VAL A 415 14.08 16.06 5.05
N ALA A 416 13.20 15.94 6.02
CA ALA A 416 11.92 16.64 6.01
C ALA A 416 11.64 17.30 7.36
N GLY A 417 11.05 18.49 7.29
CA GLY A 417 10.42 19.14 8.42
C GLY A 417 8.92 19.26 8.18
N PHE A 418 8.09 18.97 9.18
CA PHE A 418 6.65 19.04 9.07
C PHE A 418 6.01 19.57 10.34
N ALA A 419 4.85 20.18 10.19
CA ALA A 419 3.97 20.55 11.28
C ALA A 419 2.50 20.39 10.85
N GLU A 420 1.66 19.98 11.78
CA GLU A 420 0.23 19.90 11.66
C GLU A 420 -0.42 20.49 12.90
N ASN A 421 -1.46 21.29 12.72
CA ASN A 421 -2.19 21.93 13.81
C ASN A 421 -3.68 21.70 13.66
N ARG A 422 -4.36 21.44 14.77
CA ARG A 422 -5.81 21.54 14.94
C ARG A 422 -6.09 22.71 15.86
N LEU A 423 -6.88 23.67 15.37
CA LEU A 423 -7.38 24.82 16.11
C LEU A 423 -8.89 24.68 16.27
N GLN A 424 -9.40 24.60 17.48
CA GLN A 424 -10.82 24.55 17.78
C GLN A 424 -11.41 25.97 17.73
N LEU A 425 -12.07 26.33 16.62
CA LEU A 425 -12.62 27.68 16.40
C LEU A 425 -13.89 27.94 17.22
N THR A 426 -14.73 26.90 17.35
CA THR A 426 -15.91 26.84 18.21
C THR A 426 -16.09 25.43 18.71
N ASP A 427 -17.04 25.14 19.60
CA ASP A 427 -17.32 23.78 20.06
C ASP A 427 -17.60 22.79 18.91
N GLN A 428 -18.08 23.27 17.79
CA GLN A 428 -18.45 22.46 16.62
C GLN A 428 -17.48 22.59 15.44
N LEU A 429 -16.69 23.66 15.35
CA LEU A 429 -15.86 23.96 14.17
C LEU A 429 -14.37 23.86 14.49
N SER A 430 -13.67 22.99 13.79
CA SER A 430 -12.21 22.84 13.86
C SER A 430 -11.56 23.23 12.54
N LEU A 431 -10.42 23.91 12.61
CA LEU A 431 -9.51 24.16 11.49
C LEU A 431 -8.30 23.24 11.65
N ILE A 432 -8.02 22.44 10.63
CA ILE A 432 -6.84 21.57 10.56
C ILE A 432 -5.92 22.08 9.45
N THR A 433 -4.70 22.42 9.79
CA THR A 433 -3.68 22.89 8.85
C THR A 433 -2.43 22.05 8.94
N GLY A 434 -1.70 21.95 7.85
CA GLY A 434 -0.42 21.22 7.83
C GLY A 434 0.53 21.76 6.78
N ILE A 435 1.81 21.71 7.08
CA ILE A 435 2.91 22.08 6.18
C ILE A 435 4.00 21.02 6.24
N ARG A 436 4.66 20.78 5.12
CA ARG A 436 5.84 19.92 5.03
C ARG A 436 6.78 20.43 3.96
N ARG A 437 8.06 20.43 4.28
CA ARG A 437 9.14 20.65 3.32
C ARG A 437 10.05 19.44 3.30
N ASP A 438 10.24 18.89 2.10
CA ASP A 438 11.14 17.78 1.83
C ASP A 438 12.36 18.27 1.05
N TYR A 439 13.50 17.70 1.39
CA TYR A 439 14.76 17.86 0.69
C TYR A 439 15.33 16.47 0.43
N ALA A 440 15.53 16.11 -0.83
CA ALA A 440 16.07 14.81 -1.23
C ALA A 440 17.28 14.99 -2.13
N GLN A 441 18.42 14.49 -1.70
CA GLN A 441 19.66 14.44 -2.47
C GLN A 441 19.85 13.02 -2.99
N VAL A 442 19.88 12.86 -4.29
CA VAL A 442 20.13 11.59 -4.98
C VAL A 442 21.49 11.66 -5.65
N GLU A 443 22.37 10.72 -5.32
CA GLU A 443 23.67 10.50 -6.00
C GLU A 443 23.61 9.13 -6.67
N ARG A 444 24.02 9.05 -7.93
CA ARG A 444 24.05 7.83 -8.71
C ARG A 444 25.43 7.60 -9.32
N ASP A 445 25.97 6.43 -9.04
CA ASP A 445 27.19 5.90 -9.64
C ASP A 445 26.82 4.87 -10.72
N ASP A 446 27.17 5.13 -11.97
CA ASP A 446 27.10 4.15 -13.06
C ASP A 446 28.29 3.20 -12.94
N LEU A 447 28.01 1.93 -12.59
CA LEU A 447 29.07 0.93 -12.33
C LEU A 447 29.66 0.36 -13.60
N ARG A 448 29.16 0.72 -14.78
CA ARG A 448 29.64 0.27 -16.09
C ARG A 448 30.80 1.10 -16.58
N ASN A 449 30.73 2.41 -16.37
CA ASN A 449 31.68 3.40 -16.91
C ASN A 449 32.27 4.32 -15.84
N GLY A 450 31.88 4.16 -14.57
CA GLY A 450 32.38 4.94 -13.44
C GLY A 450 31.86 6.39 -13.39
N SER A 451 30.91 6.77 -14.23
CA SER A 451 30.35 8.12 -14.19
C SER A 451 29.45 8.33 -12.97
N ARG A 452 29.42 9.54 -12.46
CA ARG A 452 28.58 9.96 -11.34
C ARG A 452 27.65 11.10 -11.75
N THR A 453 26.39 10.98 -11.38
CA THR A 453 25.37 12.02 -11.55
C THR A 453 24.65 12.25 -10.24
N GLY A 454 24.01 13.40 -10.10
CA GLY A 454 23.25 13.70 -8.88
C GLY A 454 22.20 14.78 -9.12
N LYS A 455 21.16 14.73 -8.29
CA LYS A 455 20.06 15.70 -8.30
C LYS A 455 19.61 15.97 -6.85
N THR A 456 19.32 17.24 -6.60
CA THR A 456 18.58 17.65 -5.42
C THR A 456 17.15 17.97 -5.80
N LEU A 457 16.20 17.37 -5.12
CA LEU A 457 14.76 17.58 -5.28
C LEU A 457 14.20 18.22 -4.01
N THR A 458 13.27 19.13 -4.17
CA THR A 458 12.58 19.78 -3.05
C THR A 458 11.07 19.68 -3.24
N GLY A 459 10.36 19.29 -2.17
CA GLY A 459 8.90 19.28 -2.11
C GLY A 459 8.41 20.30 -1.07
N ASN A 460 7.41 21.09 -1.43
CA ASN A 460 6.71 21.95 -0.48
C ASN A 460 5.22 21.62 -0.56
N ASN A 461 4.68 21.08 0.53
CA ASN A 461 3.31 20.64 0.58
C ASN A 461 2.58 21.29 1.75
N TRP A 462 1.29 21.56 1.57
CA TRP A 462 0.45 22.10 2.61
C TRP A 462 -0.99 21.61 2.45
N LYS A 463 -1.71 21.61 3.56
CA LYS A 463 -3.14 21.32 3.61
C LYS A 463 -3.85 22.31 4.54
N ALA A 464 -5.09 22.58 4.24
CA ALA A 464 -6.02 23.29 5.12
C ALA A 464 -7.41 22.67 4.97
N GLY A 465 -8.05 22.37 6.09
CA GLY A 465 -9.37 21.76 6.10
C GLY A 465 -10.18 22.24 7.29
N LEU A 466 -11.47 22.41 7.06
CA LEU A 466 -12.47 22.70 8.08
C LEU A 466 -13.31 21.45 8.33
N VAL A 467 -13.58 21.16 9.59
CA VAL A 467 -14.52 20.11 10.00
C VAL A 467 -15.56 20.76 10.90
N TYR A 468 -16.83 20.63 10.49
CA TYR A 468 -17.98 21.09 11.26
C TYR A 468 -18.77 19.89 11.78
N ALA A 469 -18.78 19.70 13.10
CA ALA A 469 -19.57 18.70 13.79
C ALA A 469 -21.01 19.17 13.91
N ILE A 470 -21.90 18.69 13.04
CA ILE A 470 -23.34 18.98 13.09
C ILE A 470 -23.94 18.40 14.37
N THR A 471 -23.52 17.18 14.70
CA THR A 471 -23.77 16.47 15.97
C THR A 471 -22.49 15.76 16.41
N PRO A 472 -22.42 15.19 17.62
CA PRO A 472 -21.26 14.36 18.01
C PRO A 472 -20.99 13.16 17.09
N ASP A 473 -21.98 12.73 16.31
CA ASP A 473 -21.96 11.57 15.43
C ASP A 473 -21.97 11.93 13.95
N THR A 474 -22.05 13.21 13.58
CA THR A 474 -22.17 13.66 12.21
C THR A 474 -21.24 14.84 11.96
N SER A 475 -20.35 14.73 10.98
CA SER A 475 -19.47 15.81 10.56
C SER A 475 -19.53 16.06 9.05
N VAL A 476 -19.42 17.32 8.65
CA VAL A 476 -19.14 17.73 7.28
C VAL A 476 -17.76 18.37 7.24
N TYR A 477 -17.07 18.20 6.13
CA TYR A 477 -15.75 18.79 5.97
C TYR A 477 -15.52 19.32 4.56
N GLY A 478 -14.59 20.24 4.48
CA GLY A 478 -13.99 20.69 3.23
C GLY A 478 -12.49 20.85 3.39
N GLN A 479 -11.70 20.39 2.43
CA GLN A 479 -10.26 20.55 2.46
C GLN A 479 -9.66 20.95 1.11
N TYR A 480 -8.53 21.62 1.20
CA TYR A 480 -7.60 21.81 0.11
C TYR A 480 -6.24 21.23 0.52
N SER A 481 -5.66 20.42 -0.36
CA SER A 481 -4.37 19.76 -0.10
C SER A 481 -3.51 19.74 -1.35
N THR A 482 -2.19 19.69 -1.13
CA THR A 482 -1.18 19.58 -2.19
C THR A 482 -0.37 18.31 -2.03
N SER A 483 0.17 17.80 -3.13
CA SER A 483 1.16 16.73 -3.12
C SER A 483 2.24 16.94 -4.18
N THR A 484 3.33 16.20 -4.01
CA THR A 484 4.40 16.07 -4.99
C THR A 484 4.64 14.59 -5.25
N ASP A 485 4.90 14.24 -6.52
CA ASP A 485 5.29 12.88 -6.93
C ASP A 485 6.59 12.92 -7.72
N GLY A 486 7.41 11.87 -7.60
CA GLY A 486 8.59 11.68 -8.41
C GLY A 486 8.25 11.45 -9.89
N VAL A 487 9.14 11.85 -10.78
CA VAL A 487 9.05 11.53 -12.22
C VAL A 487 9.56 10.10 -12.53
N GLY A 488 9.97 9.39 -11.48
CA GLY A 488 10.42 8.00 -11.45
C GLY A 488 10.65 7.60 -10.00
N GLY A 489 11.07 6.36 -9.74
CA GLY A 489 11.43 5.94 -8.39
C GLY A 489 12.58 6.80 -7.85
N LEU A 490 12.36 7.50 -6.74
CA LEU A 490 13.32 8.46 -6.15
C LEU A 490 14.73 7.86 -5.99
N ILE A 491 14.81 6.60 -5.56
CA ILE A 491 16.08 5.92 -5.28
C ILE A 491 16.74 5.30 -6.53
N SER A 492 16.13 5.42 -7.70
CA SER A 492 16.62 4.83 -8.95
C SER A 492 16.59 5.79 -10.13
N LEU A 493 16.43 7.11 -9.89
CA LEU A 493 16.37 8.13 -10.93
C LEU A 493 17.50 7.97 -11.95
N SER A 494 17.15 7.84 -13.23
CA SER A 494 18.10 7.80 -14.34
C SER A 494 18.73 9.18 -14.58
N PRO A 495 19.89 9.28 -15.25
CA PRO A 495 20.49 10.57 -15.59
C PRO A 495 19.55 11.47 -16.40
N SER A 496 18.72 10.92 -17.28
CA SER A 496 17.70 11.68 -18.03
C SER A 496 16.58 12.18 -17.12
N GLN A 497 16.12 11.38 -16.16
CA GLN A 497 15.10 11.79 -15.19
C GLN A 497 15.61 12.84 -14.18
N GLN A 498 16.92 12.86 -13.91
CA GLN A 498 17.55 13.86 -13.02
C GLN A 498 17.50 15.29 -13.58
N GLN A 499 17.10 15.49 -14.84
CA GLN A 499 16.89 16.83 -15.42
C GLN A 499 15.59 17.47 -14.93
N PHE A 500 14.64 16.69 -14.42
CA PHE A 500 13.30 17.13 -14.06
C PHE A 500 13.11 17.30 -12.56
N ASP A 501 12.10 18.08 -12.20
CA ASP A 501 11.66 18.28 -10.82
C ASP A 501 10.51 17.32 -10.46
N LEU A 502 10.01 17.39 -9.21
CA LEU A 502 8.82 16.69 -8.83
C LEU A 502 7.60 17.22 -9.58
N SER A 503 6.71 16.33 -10.00
CA SER A 503 5.37 16.71 -10.41
C SER A 503 4.58 17.20 -9.20
N THR A 504 3.57 18.04 -9.42
CA THR A 504 2.78 18.65 -8.35
C THR A 504 1.30 18.38 -8.55
N ALA A 505 0.58 18.09 -7.47
CA ALA A 505 -0.88 17.99 -7.52
C ALA A 505 -1.56 18.84 -6.47
N LYS A 506 -2.82 19.22 -6.78
CA LYS A 506 -3.71 19.99 -5.91
C LYS A 506 -5.06 19.32 -5.90
N GLN A 507 -5.67 19.27 -4.72
CA GLN A 507 -7.00 18.70 -4.52
C GLN A 507 -7.89 19.66 -3.78
N THR A 508 -9.15 19.70 -4.19
CA THR A 508 -10.28 20.17 -3.37
C THR A 508 -11.18 18.97 -3.08
N GLU A 509 -11.57 18.80 -1.84
CA GLU A 509 -12.47 17.73 -1.39
C GLU A 509 -13.49 18.26 -0.42
N ILE A 510 -14.73 17.77 -0.53
CA ILE A 510 -15.82 17.98 0.43
C ILE A 510 -16.43 16.62 0.77
N GLY A 511 -16.91 16.47 1.99
CA GLY A 511 -17.55 15.22 2.39
C GLY A 511 -18.37 15.34 3.65
N ILE A 512 -19.12 14.29 3.91
CA ILE A 512 -19.94 14.07 5.09
C ILE A 512 -19.72 12.67 5.63
N LYS A 513 -19.70 12.56 6.95
CA LYS A 513 -19.52 11.31 7.68
C LYS A 513 -20.52 11.26 8.82
N GLN A 514 -21.16 10.12 9.00
CA GLN A 514 -22.13 9.93 10.04
C GLN A 514 -22.07 8.52 10.64
N ALA A 515 -22.03 8.45 11.97
CA ALA A 515 -22.36 7.27 12.74
C ALA A 515 -23.80 7.40 13.26
N PHE A 516 -24.57 6.31 13.35
CA PHE A 516 -25.97 6.32 13.79
C PHE A 516 -26.34 4.99 14.43
N TRP A 517 -27.54 4.89 15.04
CA TRP A 517 -27.99 3.71 15.79
C TRP A 517 -27.01 3.27 16.87
N ASP A 518 -26.53 4.20 17.69
CA ASP A 518 -25.53 3.93 18.74
C ASP A 518 -24.27 3.22 18.15
N GLN A 519 -23.73 3.77 17.05
CA GLN A 519 -22.55 3.30 16.30
C GLN A 519 -22.73 1.94 15.59
N ARG A 520 -23.95 1.40 15.52
CA ARG A 520 -24.24 0.19 14.73
C ARG A 520 -24.33 0.44 13.22
N GLY A 521 -24.41 1.68 12.80
CA GLY A 521 -24.38 2.08 11.42
C GLY A 521 -23.44 3.25 11.21
N GLU A 522 -22.75 3.27 10.09
CA GLU A 522 -21.94 4.40 9.64
C GLU A 522 -21.92 4.49 8.12
N TRP A 523 -21.80 5.70 7.63
CA TRP A 523 -21.62 5.96 6.21
C TRP A 523 -20.75 7.18 5.97
N THR A 524 -20.10 7.20 4.81
CA THR A 524 -19.33 8.34 4.32
C THR A 524 -19.70 8.64 2.88
N LEU A 525 -19.64 9.92 2.52
CA LEU A 525 -19.75 10.37 1.13
C LEU A 525 -18.76 11.50 0.91
N ALA A 526 -17.96 11.40 -0.14
CA ALA A 526 -16.98 12.41 -0.52
C ALA A 526 -17.04 12.71 -2.01
N ALA A 527 -16.79 13.98 -2.35
CA ALA A 527 -16.57 14.44 -3.72
C ALA A 527 -15.23 15.16 -3.80
N TYR A 528 -14.46 14.88 -4.84
CA TYR A 528 -13.13 15.44 -5.00
C TYR A 528 -12.84 15.89 -6.44
N HIS A 529 -11.86 16.80 -6.55
CA HIS A 529 -11.23 17.20 -7.81
C HIS A 529 -9.74 17.37 -7.60
N ILE A 530 -8.93 16.64 -8.38
CA ILE A 530 -7.47 16.64 -8.35
C ILE A 530 -6.94 17.07 -9.71
N VAL A 531 -5.94 17.96 -9.73
CA VAL A 531 -5.17 18.33 -10.93
C VAL A 531 -3.69 18.10 -10.64
N LYS A 532 -3.06 17.22 -11.44
CA LYS A 532 -1.61 16.92 -11.39
C LYS A 532 -0.94 17.54 -12.60
N LYS A 533 0.13 18.30 -12.38
CA LYS A 533 0.92 19.00 -13.39
C LYS A 533 2.36 18.55 -13.40
N LYS A 534 3.10 18.98 -14.45
CA LYS A 534 4.49 18.64 -14.64
C LYS A 534 4.69 17.13 -14.87
N LEU A 535 3.79 16.50 -15.61
CA LEU A 535 4.02 15.17 -16.15
C LEU A 535 5.06 15.21 -17.25
N LEU A 536 5.80 14.12 -17.42
CA LEU A 536 6.71 13.99 -18.57
C LEU A 536 5.91 13.70 -19.84
N THR A 537 6.21 14.42 -20.90
CA THR A 537 5.68 14.22 -22.24
C THR A 537 6.83 14.12 -23.23
N ASP A 538 6.61 13.54 -24.40
CA ASP A 538 7.61 13.46 -25.45
C ASP A 538 7.84 14.82 -26.11
N VAL A 539 9.07 15.09 -26.56
CA VAL A 539 9.42 16.30 -27.31
C VAL A 539 9.12 16.07 -28.81
N PRO A 540 8.48 17.03 -29.50
CA PRO A 540 8.22 16.91 -30.93
C PRO A 540 9.45 16.58 -31.75
N GLY A 541 9.39 15.48 -32.50
CA GLY A 541 10.46 15.08 -33.42
C GLY A 541 11.68 14.41 -32.78
N ASP A 542 11.66 14.19 -31.45
CA ASP A 542 12.73 13.48 -30.75
C ASP A 542 12.16 12.62 -29.61
N PRO A 543 11.91 11.32 -29.83
CA PRO A 543 11.30 10.43 -28.83
C PRO A 543 12.21 10.15 -27.61
N GLU A 544 13.51 10.39 -27.73
CA GLU A 544 14.45 10.20 -26.62
C GLU A 544 14.44 11.38 -25.64
N LEU A 545 13.98 12.55 -26.10
CA LEU A 545 13.84 13.72 -25.25
C LEU A 545 12.47 13.78 -24.61
N LYS A 546 12.44 14.16 -23.33
CA LYS A 546 11.22 14.41 -22.56
C LYS A 546 11.16 15.88 -22.14
N GLN A 547 9.96 16.40 -21.98
CA GLN A 547 9.69 17.70 -21.38
C GLN A 547 8.67 17.58 -20.24
N GLN A 548 8.72 18.50 -19.28
CA GLN A 548 7.89 18.41 -18.08
C GLN A 548 6.75 19.44 -18.12
N VAL A 549 5.79 19.25 -19.02
CA VAL A 549 4.67 20.16 -19.25
C VAL A 549 3.30 19.51 -19.12
N GLY A 550 3.22 18.18 -19.07
CA GLY A 550 1.96 17.44 -19.09
C GLY A 550 1.06 17.68 -17.88
N GLN A 551 -0.23 17.50 -18.09
CA GLN A 551 -1.28 17.63 -17.06
C GLN A 551 -2.28 16.48 -17.14
N GLN A 552 -2.75 16.06 -15.96
CA GLN A 552 -3.81 15.08 -15.76
C GLN A 552 -4.77 15.60 -14.71
N SER A 553 -6.07 15.41 -14.92
CA SER A 553 -7.08 15.70 -13.91
C SER A 553 -7.92 14.48 -13.57
N SER A 554 -8.49 14.50 -12.36
CA SER A 554 -9.41 13.48 -11.88
C SER A 554 -10.44 14.10 -10.97
N ARG A 555 -11.70 13.69 -11.15
CA ARG A 555 -12.83 14.04 -10.27
C ARG A 555 -13.66 12.81 -9.99
N GLY A 556 -14.28 12.76 -8.83
CA GLY A 556 -15.05 11.57 -8.49
C GLY A 556 -15.91 11.71 -7.26
N LEU A 557 -16.68 10.65 -7.04
CA LEU A 557 -17.53 10.43 -5.87
C LEU A 557 -17.15 9.12 -5.23
N GLU A 558 -17.10 9.09 -3.91
CA GLU A 558 -16.79 7.91 -3.10
C GLU A 558 -17.81 7.79 -1.98
N ALA A 559 -18.35 6.60 -1.78
CA ALA A 559 -19.28 6.30 -0.71
C ALA A 559 -18.94 4.99 -0.02
N SER A 560 -19.11 4.94 1.30
CA SER A 560 -19.04 3.72 2.09
C SER A 560 -20.20 3.63 3.06
N LEU A 561 -20.57 2.38 3.41
CA LEU A 561 -21.65 2.05 4.33
C LEU A 561 -21.26 0.80 5.11
N ASP A 562 -21.34 0.85 6.44
CA ASP A 562 -21.19 -0.30 7.32
C ASP A 562 -22.36 -0.35 8.30
N LEU A 563 -23.05 -1.49 8.37
CA LEU A 563 -24.24 -1.69 9.18
C LEU A 563 -24.17 -2.96 10.00
N GLN A 564 -24.45 -2.82 11.27
CA GLN A 564 -24.83 -3.94 12.16
C GLN A 564 -26.36 -3.96 12.27
N LEU A 565 -26.98 -4.89 11.56
CA LEU A 565 -28.43 -5.00 11.48
C LEU A 565 -28.98 -5.97 12.56
N PRO A 566 -30.30 -5.91 12.86
CA PRO A 566 -30.93 -6.90 13.75
C PRO A 566 -30.68 -8.35 13.30
N ASN A 567 -30.76 -9.28 14.27
CA ASN A 567 -30.52 -10.72 14.05
C ASN A 567 -29.11 -11.05 13.56
N ALA A 568 -28.12 -10.28 14.04
CA ALA A 568 -26.68 -10.47 13.79
C ALA A 568 -26.27 -10.44 12.31
N TRP A 569 -26.99 -9.70 11.46
CA TRP A 569 -26.55 -9.37 10.12
C TRP A 569 -25.53 -8.23 10.16
N GLN A 570 -24.50 -8.34 9.33
CA GLN A 570 -23.54 -7.27 9.06
C GLN A 570 -23.46 -7.02 7.57
N LEU A 571 -23.52 -5.75 7.18
CA LEU A 571 -23.38 -5.31 5.80
C LEU A 571 -22.25 -4.29 5.69
N GLN A 572 -21.30 -4.56 4.80
CA GLN A 572 -20.27 -3.62 4.38
C GLN A 572 -20.41 -3.38 2.88
N ALA A 573 -20.50 -2.12 2.48
CA ALA A 573 -20.60 -1.76 1.08
C ALA A 573 -19.81 -0.50 0.79
N ASN A 574 -19.18 -0.45 -0.37
CA ASN A 574 -18.58 0.78 -0.87
C ASN A 574 -18.66 0.85 -2.38
N ALA A 575 -18.61 2.08 -2.89
CA ALA A 575 -18.57 2.35 -4.30
C ALA A 575 -17.80 3.64 -4.60
N ALA A 576 -17.14 3.67 -5.74
CA ALA A 576 -16.48 4.86 -6.26
C ALA A 576 -16.79 5.05 -7.74
N TRP A 577 -16.95 6.32 -8.12
CA TRP A 577 -17.00 6.75 -9.50
C TRP A 577 -15.88 7.75 -9.77
N VAL A 578 -15.08 7.48 -10.82
CA VAL A 578 -13.89 8.26 -11.17
C VAL A 578 -13.99 8.70 -12.62
N HIS A 579 -13.77 9.98 -12.85
CA HIS A 579 -13.57 10.54 -14.18
C HIS A 579 -12.18 11.17 -14.23
N ALA A 580 -11.22 10.43 -14.75
CA ALA A 580 -9.84 10.85 -14.93
C ALA A 580 -9.50 10.94 -16.41
N GLN A 581 -8.69 11.93 -16.78
CA GLN A 581 -8.23 12.15 -18.16
C GLN A 581 -6.87 12.85 -18.18
N TYR A 582 -6.14 12.64 -19.25
CA TYR A 582 -5.03 13.51 -19.61
C TYR A 582 -5.59 14.83 -20.16
N ASP A 583 -5.15 15.97 -19.63
CA ASP A 583 -5.58 17.28 -20.09
C ASP A 583 -4.56 17.89 -21.07
N ASP A 584 -3.29 17.52 -20.92
CA ASP A 584 -2.18 17.88 -21.80
C ASP A 584 -1.13 16.78 -21.72
N LEU A 585 -1.13 15.88 -22.69
CA LEU A 585 -0.15 14.80 -22.80
C LEU A 585 0.11 14.46 -24.27
N LYS A 586 1.38 14.47 -24.64
CA LYS A 586 1.82 14.08 -25.97
C LYS A 586 2.70 12.85 -25.88
N GLN A 587 2.51 11.95 -26.82
CA GLN A 587 3.27 10.71 -26.97
C GLN A 587 3.88 10.68 -28.38
N ASP A 588 5.16 10.35 -28.48
CA ASP A 588 5.76 10.04 -29.77
C ASP A 588 5.36 8.61 -30.18
N VAL A 589 4.83 8.48 -31.38
CA VAL A 589 4.46 7.19 -31.98
C VAL A 589 5.11 7.12 -33.36
N GLY A 590 6.24 6.43 -33.44
CA GLY A 590 7.00 6.27 -34.70
C GLY A 590 7.51 7.58 -35.27
N GLY A 591 7.93 8.53 -34.43
CA GLY A 591 8.41 9.85 -34.84
C GLY A 591 7.32 10.90 -35.04
N VAL A 592 6.07 10.56 -34.78
CA VAL A 592 4.91 11.48 -34.88
C VAL A 592 4.36 11.77 -33.49
N GLN A 593 4.21 13.05 -33.18
CA GLN A 593 3.57 13.49 -31.93
C GLN A 593 2.06 13.31 -32.01
N VAL A 594 1.53 12.47 -31.13
CA VAL A 594 0.10 12.21 -31.01
C VAL A 594 -0.41 12.75 -29.66
N SER A 595 -1.44 13.61 -29.67
CA SER A 595 -2.09 14.06 -28.45
C SER A 595 -2.85 12.89 -27.82
N ARG A 596 -2.79 12.81 -26.49
CA ARG A 596 -3.57 11.91 -25.65
C ARG A 596 -4.61 12.64 -24.81
N ASP A 597 -4.85 13.91 -25.12
CA ASP A 597 -5.80 14.75 -24.41
C ASP A 597 -7.21 14.15 -24.48
N GLY A 598 -7.88 14.12 -23.33
CA GLY A 598 -9.20 13.50 -23.15
C GLY A 598 -9.15 11.97 -22.93
N ASN A 599 -8.02 11.31 -23.20
CA ASN A 599 -7.88 9.88 -22.93
C ASN A 599 -7.83 9.58 -21.44
N ARG A 600 -8.38 8.43 -21.06
CA ARG A 600 -8.32 7.91 -19.69
C ARG A 600 -6.92 7.40 -19.39
N PRO A 601 -6.36 7.71 -18.21
CA PRO A 601 -5.09 7.13 -17.76
C PRO A 601 -5.16 5.59 -17.71
N VAL A 602 -3.99 4.98 -17.96
CA VAL A 602 -3.84 3.52 -17.98
C VAL A 602 -4.24 2.91 -16.64
N ASP A 603 -4.92 1.76 -16.68
CA ASP A 603 -5.37 0.98 -15.53
C ASP A 603 -6.32 1.70 -14.56
N VAL A 604 -7.01 2.75 -15.01
CA VAL A 604 -8.00 3.48 -14.22
C VAL A 604 -9.43 3.02 -14.55
N PRO A 605 -10.11 2.26 -13.66
CA PRO A 605 -11.52 1.95 -13.83
C PRO A 605 -12.39 3.19 -13.55
N ARG A 606 -13.51 3.33 -14.27
CA ARG A 606 -14.48 4.41 -13.98
C ARG A 606 -15.30 4.15 -12.74
N ARG A 607 -15.56 2.89 -12.43
CA ARG A 607 -16.39 2.47 -11.30
C ARG A 607 -15.78 1.27 -10.62
N THR A 608 -15.80 1.29 -9.31
CA THR A 608 -15.53 0.13 -8.46
C THR A 608 -16.63 0.02 -7.42
N ALA A 609 -16.98 -1.19 -7.03
CA ALA A 609 -17.94 -1.43 -5.96
C ALA A 609 -17.61 -2.74 -5.24
N ASN A 610 -17.77 -2.73 -3.93
CA ASN A 610 -17.66 -3.91 -3.08
C ASN A 610 -18.89 -3.98 -2.18
N LEU A 611 -19.37 -5.19 -1.95
CA LEU A 611 -20.41 -5.49 -0.98
C LEU A 611 -20.07 -6.79 -0.29
N TRP A 612 -20.16 -6.79 1.03
CA TRP A 612 -20.04 -7.99 1.87
C TRP A 612 -21.21 -8.04 2.83
N LEU A 613 -21.89 -9.17 2.86
CA LEU A 613 -22.99 -9.44 3.77
C LEU A 613 -22.64 -10.69 4.58
N SER A 614 -22.66 -10.59 5.90
CA SER A 614 -22.47 -11.73 6.79
C SER A 614 -23.55 -11.82 7.87
N LYS A 615 -23.70 -13.00 8.43
CA LYS A 615 -24.71 -13.32 9.47
C LYS A 615 -24.16 -14.35 10.44
N ALA A 616 -24.32 -14.12 11.73
CA ALA A 616 -24.31 -15.20 12.70
C ALA A 616 -25.64 -15.97 12.57
N VAL A 617 -25.57 -17.18 11.95
CA VAL A 617 -26.72 -18.03 11.69
C VAL A 617 -27.18 -18.69 12.99
N THR A 618 -26.21 -19.07 13.83
CA THR A 618 -26.35 -19.52 15.21
C THR A 618 -25.23 -18.86 16.04
N ASP A 619 -25.21 -19.11 17.34
CA ASP A 619 -24.10 -18.62 18.20
C ASP A 619 -22.73 -19.19 17.79
N ASP A 620 -22.71 -20.35 17.13
CA ASP A 620 -21.49 -21.03 16.71
C ASP A 620 -21.20 -20.94 15.21
N ILE A 621 -22.16 -20.53 14.37
CA ILE A 621 -22.02 -20.52 12.91
C ILE A 621 -22.21 -19.11 12.37
N ARG A 622 -21.21 -18.63 11.66
CA ARG A 622 -21.27 -17.39 10.85
C ARG A 622 -21.08 -17.74 9.39
N ALA A 623 -21.86 -17.12 8.53
CA ALA A 623 -21.73 -17.23 7.07
C ALA A 623 -21.69 -15.85 6.43
N GLY A 624 -20.92 -15.70 5.37
CA GLY A 624 -20.79 -14.47 4.61
C GLY A 624 -20.68 -14.70 3.12
N ALA A 625 -21.08 -13.70 2.36
CA ALA A 625 -20.86 -13.65 0.92
C ALA A 625 -20.65 -12.20 0.48
N GLY A 626 -19.85 -12.04 -0.57
CA GLY A 626 -19.55 -10.71 -1.10
C GLY A 626 -19.38 -10.67 -2.60
N VAL A 627 -19.51 -9.46 -3.12
CA VAL A 627 -19.37 -9.16 -4.55
C VAL A 627 -18.36 -8.05 -4.71
N ARG A 628 -17.44 -8.22 -5.65
CA ARG A 628 -16.49 -7.19 -6.08
C ARG A 628 -16.68 -6.91 -7.56
N TYR A 629 -16.90 -5.65 -7.89
CA TYR A 629 -17.01 -5.16 -9.26
C TYR A 629 -15.91 -4.17 -9.58
N VAL A 630 -15.26 -4.33 -10.73
CA VAL A 630 -14.31 -3.39 -11.32
C VAL A 630 -14.68 -3.14 -12.77
N ASP A 631 -14.85 -1.87 -13.14
CA ASP A 631 -15.21 -1.44 -14.49
C ASP A 631 -14.08 -1.69 -15.50
N ALA A 632 -14.39 -1.63 -16.77
CA ALA A 632 -13.41 -1.71 -17.85
C ALA A 632 -12.39 -0.57 -17.77
N ARG A 633 -11.15 -0.90 -18.14
CA ARG A 633 -10.01 0.03 -18.13
C ARG A 633 -9.11 -0.21 -19.33
N TYR A 634 -8.25 0.75 -19.64
CA TYR A 634 -7.34 0.64 -20.78
C TYR A 634 -5.94 0.25 -20.34
N ALA A 635 -5.28 -0.59 -21.14
CA ALA A 635 -3.89 -1.01 -20.95
C ALA A 635 -2.88 -0.02 -21.55
N ASP A 636 -3.32 0.91 -22.40
CA ASP A 636 -2.48 1.84 -23.13
C ASP A 636 -3.01 3.28 -23.08
N MET A 637 -2.12 4.25 -23.28
CA MET A 637 -2.48 5.67 -23.31
C MET A 637 -3.32 6.08 -24.52
N ALA A 638 -3.36 5.26 -25.57
CA ALA A 638 -4.17 5.49 -26.76
C ALA A 638 -5.65 5.09 -26.55
N ASN A 639 -5.93 4.38 -25.45
CA ASN A 639 -7.26 3.80 -25.14
C ASN A 639 -7.76 2.84 -26.22
N GLN A 640 -6.86 2.03 -26.78
CA GLN A 640 -7.16 1.05 -27.81
C GLN A 640 -7.32 -0.37 -27.23
N ASN A 641 -6.48 -0.73 -26.25
CA ASN A 641 -6.48 -2.05 -25.64
C ASN A 641 -7.29 -2.01 -24.33
N GLU A 642 -8.51 -2.57 -24.36
CA GLU A 642 -9.41 -2.57 -23.20
C GLU A 642 -9.30 -3.88 -22.41
N LEU A 643 -9.12 -3.78 -21.10
CA LEU A 643 -9.38 -4.86 -20.16
C LEU A 643 -10.86 -4.82 -19.77
N PRO A 644 -11.63 -5.89 -19.99
CA PRO A 644 -13.06 -5.93 -19.70
C PRO A 644 -13.36 -5.75 -18.21
N SER A 645 -14.55 -5.25 -17.91
CA SER A 645 -15.09 -5.23 -16.56
C SER A 645 -15.29 -6.64 -16.02
N TYR A 646 -15.21 -6.79 -14.70
CA TYR A 646 -15.50 -8.07 -14.06
C TYR A 646 -16.29 -7.90 -12.76
N THR A 647 -17.02 -8.97 -12.43
CA THR A 647 -17.67 -9.17 -11.15
C THR A 647 -17.23 -10.52 -10.61
N VAL A 648 -16.76 -10.55 -9.38
CA VAL A 648 -16.35 -11.77 -8.66
C VAL A 648 -17.18 -11.88 -7.39
N VAL A 649 -17.61 -13.10 -7.09
CA VAL A 649 -18.39 -13.44 -5.90
C VAL A 649 -17.56 -14.38 -5.03
N ASP A 650 -17.42 -14.04 -3.76
CA ASP A 650 -16.76 -14.84 -2.75
C ASP A 650 -17.75 -15.19 -1.63
N ALA A 651 -17.52 -16.29 -0.93
CA ALA A 651 -18.36 -16.70 0.21
C ALA A 651 -17.52 -17.40 1.27
N ASN A 652 -18.00 -17.37 2.51
CA ASN A 652 -17.36 -18.09 3.62
C ASN A 652 -18.37 -18.66 4.60
N VAL A 653 -17.92 -19.64 5.37
CA VAL A 653 -18.59 -20.13 6.56
C VAL A 653 -17.54 -20.37 7.64
N SER A 654 -17.80 -19.93 8.86
CA SER A 654 -17.01 -20.28 10.06
C SER A 654 -17.91 -20.97 11.07
N TRP A 655 -17.37 -22.01 11.72
CA TRP A 655 -18.07 -22.80 12.71
C TRP A 655 -17.20 -22.99 13.95
N LYS A 656 -17.64 -22.48 15.10
CA LYS A 656 -17.05 -22.72 16.40
C LYS A 656 -17.37 -24.14 16.83
N ALA A 657 -16.59 -25.10 16.32
CA ALA A 657 -16.82 -26.54 16.50
C ALA A 657 -16.62 -27.00 17.96
N LEU A 658 -15.69 -26.35 18.68
CA LEU A 658 -15.39 -26.55 20.09
C LEU A 658 -15.16 -25.19 20.77
N ARG A 659 -15.09 -25.16 22.09
CA ARG A 659 -14.88 -23.92 22.87
C ARG A 659 -13.67 -23.09 22.35
N ASN A 660 -12.59 -23.76 22.01
CA ASN A 660 -11.32 -23.16 21.59
C ASN A 660 -10.98 -23.44 20.11
N THR A 661 -11.90 -24.00 19.32
CA THR A 661 -11.62 -24.42 17.94
C THR A 661 -12.67 -23.89 17.00
N THR A 662 -12.25 -23.14 16.00
CA THR A 662 -13.09 -22.67 14.90
C THR A 662 -12.64 -23.30 13.59
N LEU A 663 -13.57 -23.87 12.84
CA LEU A 663 -13.35 -24.36 11.49
C LEU A 663 -13.88 -23.34 10.49
N GLY A 664 -13.10 -23.04 9.45
CA GLY A 664 -13.44 -22.10 8.39
C GLY A 664 -13.48 -22.78 7.02
N LEU A 665 -14.42 -22.38 6.18
CA LEU A 665 -14.44 -22.68 4.74
C LEU A 665 -14.57 -21.37 3.98
N GLN A 666 -13.64 -21.11 3.08
CA GLN A 666 -13.63 -19.97 2.16
C GLN A 666 -13.80 -20.47 0.72
N LEU A 667 -14.62 -19.79 -0.07
CA LEU A 667 -14.89 -20.05 -1.46
C LEU A 667 -14.64 -18.78 -2.25
N ASN A 668 -13.56 -18.76 -3.02
CA ASN A 668 -13.18 -17.60 -3.82
C ASN A 668 -13.61 -17.80 -5.27
N ASN A 669 -14.03 -16.71 -5.93
CA ASN A 669 -14.51 -16.73 -7.31
C ASN A 669 -15.55 -17.85 -7.56
N LEU A 670 -16.61 -17.86 -6.76
CA LEU A 670 -17.62 -18.92 -6.67
C LEU A 670 -18.17 -19.37 -8.04
N PHE A 671 -18.32 -18.43 -8.99
CA PHE A 671 -18.85 -18.68 -10.33
C PHE A 671 -17.77 -18.96 -11.39
N ASP A 672 -16.52 -19.15 -10.97
CA ASP A 672 -15.38 -19.45 -11.86
C ASP A 672 -15.20 -18.44 -13.00
N ARG A 673 -15.39 -17.15 -12.69
CA ARG A 673 -15.20 -16.08 -13.68
C ARG A 673 -13.74 -15.99 -14.10
N THR A 674 -13.47 -16.02 -15.40
CA THR A 674 -12.15 -15.66 -15.95
C THR A 674 -12.11 -14.15 -16.11
N TYR A 675 -11.13 -13.48 -15.49
CA TYR A 675 -11.01 -12.02 -15.50
C TYR A 675 -9.56 -11.59 -15.43
N ALA A 676 -9.25 -10.40 -15.96
CA ALA A 676 -7.95 -9.78 -15.87
C ALA A 676 -7.87 -8.90 -14.62
N VAL A 677 -6.94 -9.19 -13.72
CA VAL A 677 -6.60 -8.31 -12.57
C VAL A 677 -5.78 -7.13 -13.05
N SER A 678 -4.85 -7.37 -13.98
CA SER A 678 -3.91 -6.41 -14.52
C SER A 678 -3.49 -6.83 -15.93
N GLN A 679 -2.57 -6.09 -16.51
CA GLN A 679 -2.01 -6.36 -17.83
C GLN A 679 -0.47 -6.29 -17.80
N TYR A 680 0.14 -6.81 -18.84
CA TYR A 680 1.57 -6.71 -19.11
C TYR A 680 1.82 -6.54 -20.62
N ASN A 681 3.00 -6.07 -21.00
CA ASN A 681 3.40 -5.93 -22.40
C ASN A 681 2.39 -5.11 -23.23
N ASP A 682 2.05 -3.88 -22.75
CA ASP A 682 1.11 -2.95 -23.41
C ASP A 682 -0.27 -3.57 -23.71
N GLY A 683 -0.75 -4.44 -22.82
CA GLY A 683 -2.05 -5.09 -22.95
C GLY A 683 -2.07 -6.35 -23.82
N GLN A 684 -0.92 -6.79 -24.34
CA GLN A 684 -0.83 -8.04 -25.11
C GLN A 684 -0.88 -9.29 -24.22
N GLN A 685 -0.70 -9.12 -22.92
CA GLN A 685 -0.81 -10.18 -21.92
C GLN A 685 -1.71 -9.73 -20.78
N TRP A 686 -2.60 -10.62 -20.33
CA TRP A 686 -3.44 -10.35 -19.17
C TRP A 686 -2.97 -11.16 -17.96
N ILE A 687 -2.76 -10.48 -16.84
CA ILE A 687 -2.58 -11.11 -15.54
C ILE A 687 -3.96 -11.54 -15.04
N LEU A 688 -4.26 -12.83 -15.10
CA LEU A 688 -5.55 -13.36 -14.74
C LEU A 688 -5.71 -13.49 -13.22
N GLY A 689 -6.93 -13.29 -12.76
CA GLY A 689 -7.32 -13.61 -11.41
C GLY A 689 -7.44 -15.13 -11.20
N GLU A 690 -7.28 -15.54 -9.93
CA GLU A 690 -7.39 -16.94 -9.53
C GLU A 690 -8.77 -17.52 -9.94
N PRO A 691 -8.79 -18.75 -10.48
CA PRO A 691 -10.03 -19.50 -10.73
C PRO A 691 -10.80 -19.73 -9.43
N ARG A 692 -12.01 -20.35 -9.56
CA ARG A 692 -12.72 -20.81 -8.37
C ARG A 692 -11.81 -21.70 -7.52
N SER A 693 -11.71 -21.33 -6.25
CA SER A 693 -10.90 -22.06 -5.30
C SER A 693 -11.61 -22.16 -3.94
N PHE A 694 -11.19 -23.11 -3.14
CA PHE A 694 -11.61 -23.24 -1.75
C PHE A 694 -10.42 -23.27 -0.82
N PHE A 695 -10.65 -22.86 0.44
CA PHE A 695 -9.65 -22.96 1.50
C PHE A 695 -10.33 -23.29 2.82
N VAL A 696 -9.89 -24.36 3.47
CA VAL A 696 -10.38 -24.79 4.79
C VAL A 696 -9.35 -24.42 5.84
N THR A 697 -9.80 -23.91 6.97
CA THR A 697 -8.95 -23.55 8.10
C THR A 697 -9.42 -24.21 9.39
N ALA A 698 -8.48 -24.51 10.28
CA ALA A 698 -8.72 -24.87 11.65
C ALA A 698 -7.92 -23.92 12.55
N ASP A 699 -8.63 -23.14 13.33
CA ASP A 699 -8.11 -22.16 14.28
C ASP A 699 -8.25 -22.69 15.71
N TYR A 700 -7.18 -22.67 16.48
CA TYR A 700 -7.15 -23.11 17.87
C TYR A 700 -6.54 -22.01 18.76
N THR A 701 -7.29 -21.63 19.81
CA THR A 701 -6.88 -20.60 20.79
C THR A 701 -6.70 -21.23 22.16
N PHE A 702 -5.59 -20.95 22.90
CA PHE A 702 -5.28 -21.52 24.21
C PHE A 702 -4.42 -20.60 25.08
#